data_df68afcbd4b33d010d4685872ce61409
#
_entry.id   df68afcbd4b33d010d4685872ce61409
#
_cell.length_a   1.000
_cell.length_b   1.000
_cell.length_c   1.000
_cell.angle_alpha   90.00
_cell.angle_beta   90.00
_cell.angle_gamma   90.00
#
_symmetry.space_group_name_H-M   'P 1'
#
loop_
_entity.id
_entity.type
_entity.pdbx_description
1 polymer ?
#
loop_
_entity_poly.entity_id
_entity_poly.type
_entity_poly.pdbx_seq_one_letter_code
_entity_poly.pdbx_strand_id
1 'polypeptide(L)'
;MKTGKKVALTIVALVMIALVGLATWDRLSASPPAAGPARTYDVRIARDSWGVPHIFGRTDADVAYGIAYAHAEDDFKTLQEVFASVRGRAGAILGEDGAKVDFAMHLLGAREAARAGLPKLAPDTRALLAAYADGLNRYAEKHPDEVALSGLFPLTSEDVVAGFALRAPFFFGLDRVIGALAENELPDRDAPDVGDRGSNAFAVAPSRSADGATRLVVNSHQPWEGGVAWYELVVHSGEGWDFAGANFPGAPYPLLGHNRTLGWANTVNRPDLIDVYKLVLSEDGERYRFDGRWLPLEAERVWLRVKAGPLVLPIPRTVHRSVHGPVIVNELGAFAIRYAGIGDVRNVEQYYRLNKAKSFDEWRAIMATQGVASTNFIYADAAGNVAQFYNARFPKRTAGFDWKGVLPGDRSEALWTGYEPFAAGPHLVNPAAGYVANANNTPFAATSPASNLREADFSPLLGIESYMTNRAVRMLELFEADASIGRDELDAIKMDKGYSRASWVGSWMRALLGVRDPELAEAQALLRTWDWTLDGRGAADGLAALAVGAGARAGYRGQPLPDPVEKLRDVVGFLTKHHGRLDVPLGALLRVERGEASLPVFGGPDALRAIYWERDEATGRLAGDTGDSYIMMVEWDRTGRVASRSVHQFGAASTRPGSKHYADQAPLFVRERYKPVWFDPAALRPHVAREYRP
;
A
#
# COMPACT_ATOMS: atom_id res chain seq x y z
N MET A 1 48.68 5.94 -43.77
CA MET A 1 47.76 4.83 -43.52
C MET A 1 48.06 4.01 -42.27
N LYS A 2 49.29 3.68 -41.89
CA LYS A 2 49.61 2.87 -40.68
C LYS A 2 49.30 3.57 -39.35
N THR A 3 49.47 4.89 -39.25
CA THR A 3 49.21 5.67 -38.03
C THR A 3 47.72 5.80 -37.72
N GLY A 4 46.87 6.01 -38.73
CA GLY A 4 45.40 6.09 -38.53
C GLY A 4 44.79 4.77 -38.08
N LYS A 5 45.29 3.62 -38.57
CA LYS A 5 44.84 2.29 -38.10
C LYS A 5 45.21 2.03 -36.62
N LYS A 6 46.42 2.48 -36.20
CA LYS A 6 46.82 2.35 -34.78
C LYS A 6 45.95 3.22 -33.85
N VAL A 7 45.65 4.44 -34.23
CA VAL A 7 44.81 5.35 -33.46
C VAL A 7 43.37 4.77 -33.35
N ALA A 8 42.81 4.27 -34.47
CA ALA A 8 41.49 3.64 -34.47
C ALA A 8 41.45 2.39 -33.56
N LEU A 9 42.50 1.54 -33.62
CA LEU A 9 42.58 0.36 -32.75
C LEU A 9 42.68 0.73 -31.25
N THR A 10 43.43 1.78 -30.93
CA THR A 10 43.54 2.28 -29.54
C THR A 10 42.21 2.81 -29.04
N ILE A 11 41.47 3.57 -29.87
CA ILE A 11 40.11 4.07 -29.50
C ILE A 11 39.18 2.90 -29.28
N VAL A 12 39.15 1.90 -30.16
CA VAL A 12 38.31 0.71 -30.00
C VAL A 12 38.68 -0.05 -28.73
N ALA A 13 39.98 -0.21 -28.43
CA ALA A 13 40.41 -0.86 -27.20
C ALA A 13 39.99 -0.09 -25.95
N LEU A 14 40.09 1.23 -25.92
CA LEU A 14 39.63 2.09 -24.82
C LEU A 14 38.12 2.03 -24.64
N VAL A 15 37.37 2.03 -25.74
CA VAL A 15 35.90 1.88 -25.69
C VAL A 15 35.51 0.51 -25.15
N MET A 16 36.21 -0.56 -25.61
CA MET A 16 35.96 -1.91 -25.08
C MET A 16 36.29 -2.02 -23.59
N ILE A 17 37.39 -1.43 -23.14
CA ILE A 17 37.77 -1.40 -21.71
C ILE A 17 36.70 -0.62 -20.90
N ALA A 18 36.23 0.52 -21.41
CA ALA A 18 35.18 1.30 -20.77
C ALA A 18 33.85 0.51 -20.68
N LEU A 19 33.48 -0.18 -21.76
CA LEU A 19 32.27 -1.03 -21.79
C LEU A 19 32.39 -2.22 -20.82
N VAL A 20 33.53 -2.88 -20.78
CA VAL A 20 33.80 -3.97 -19.82
C VAL A 20 33.81 -3.42 -18.40
N GLY A 21 34.40 -2.24 -18.18
CA GLY A 21 34.38 -1.54 -16.89
C GLY A 21 32.95 -1.23 -16.44
N LEU A 22 32.11 -0.69 -17.32
CA LEU A 22 30.68 -0.42 -17.02
C LEU A 22 29.89 -1.72 -16.80
N ALA A 23 30.13 -2.75 -17.61
CA ALA A 23 29.40 -4.04 -17.47
C ALA A 23 29.77 -4.79 -16.17
N THR A 24 30.95 -4.54 -15.62
CA THR A 24 31.41 -5.18 -14.39
C THR A 24 31.30 -4.28 -13.17
N TRP A 25 31.14 -2.97 -13.35
CA TRP A 25 31.14 -1.98 -12.26
C TRP A 25 30.12 -2.29 -11.17
N ASP A 26 28.87 -2.58 -11.53
CA ASP A 26 27.83 -2.89 -10.55
C ASP A 26 28.20 -4.13 -9.70
N ARG A 27 28.76 -5.17 -10.33
CA ARG A 27 29.19 -6.39 -9.65
C ARG A 27 30.40 -6.15 -8.74
N LEU A 28 31.35 -5.37 -9.19
CA LEU A 28 32.60 -5.08 -8.45
C LEU A 28 32.39 -4.07 -7.32
N SER A 29 31.46 -3.13 -7.51
CA SER A 29 31.09 -2.13 -6.49
C SER A 29 30.04 -2.63 -5.50
N ALA A 30 29.41 -3.77 -5.76
CA ALA A 30 28.52 -4.41 -4.81
C ALA A 30 29.35 -5.10 -3.72
N SER A 31 29.28 -4.56 -2.52
CA SER A 31 29.85 -5.19 -1.32
C SER A 31 28.72 -5.82 -0.51
N PRO A 32 28.45 -7.13 -0.66
CA PRO A 32 27.47 -7.77 0.21
C PRO A 32 27.96 -7.69 1.66
N PRO A 33 27.07 -7.51 2.63
CA PRO A 33 27.44 -7.57 4.03
C PRO A 33 28.01 -8.95 4.35
N ALA A 34 28.88 -9.03 5.38
CA ALA A 34 29.33 -10.30 5.89
C ALA A 34 28.11 -11.16 6.32
N ALA A 35 28.16 -12.45 6.02
CA ALA A 35 27.17 -13.39 6.52
C ALA A 35 27.13 -13.31 8.05
N GLY A 36 25.94 -13.20 8.62
CA GLY A 36 25.75 -13.28 10.06
C GLY A 36 26.14 -14.65 10.63
N PRO A 37 26.18 -14.82 11.95
CA PRO A 37 26.43 -16.13 12.57
C PRO A 37 25.38 -17.13 12.08
N ALA A 38 25.81 -18.36 11.79
CA ALA A 38 24.89 -19.43 11.40
C ALA A 38 23.87 -19.69 12.53
N ARG A 39 22.59 -19.68 12.20
CA ARG A 39 21.47 -19.99 13.11
C ARG A 39 20.71 -21.19 12.56
N THR A 40 20.12 -21.94 13.46
CA THR A 40 19.24 -23.07 13.11
C THR A 40 17.82 -22.74 13.49
N TYR A 41 16.87 -23.10 12.64
CA TYR A 41 15.45 -22.83 12.81
C TYR A 41 14.65 -24.12 12.76
N ASP A 42 13.72 -24.28 13.72
CA ASP A 42 12.80 -25.41 13.78
C ASP A 42 11.43 -24.98 13.25
N VAL A 43 11.29 -25.00 11.94
CA VAL A 43 10.09 -24.56 11.23
C VAL A 43 9.54 -25.65 10.32
N ARG A 44 8.23 -25.78 10.28
CA ARG A 44 7.47 -26.61 9.35
C ARG A 44 6.49 -25.76 8.60
N ILE A 45 6.45 -25.89 7.27
CA ILE A 45 5.52 -25.22 6.37
C ILE A 45 4.56 -26.25 5.80
N ALA A 46 3.25 -26.04 6.02
CA ALA A 46 2.19 -26.80 5.40
C ALA A 46 1.46 -25.92 4.40
N ARG A 47 1.46 -26.31 3.13
CA ARG A 47 0.66 -25.64 2.09
C ARG A 47 -0.71 -26.29 2.04
N ASP A 48 -1.76 -25.49 2.10
CA ASP A 48 -3.12 -26.00 1.92
C ASP A 48 -3.46 -26.25 0.45
N SER A 49 -4.68 -26.67 0.17
CA SER A 49 -5.16 -26.96 -1.19
C SER A 49 -5.18 -25.75 -2.13
N TRP A 50 -5.13 -24.53 -1.58
CA TRP A 50 -5.05 -23.26 -2.31
C TRP A 50 -3.63 -22.69 -2.35
N GLY A 51 -2.64 -23.43 -1.84
CA GLY A 51 -1.25 -23.02 -1.79
C GLY A 51 -0.92 -22.07 -0.66
N VAL A 52 -1.87 -21.64 0.16
CA VAL A 52 -1.62 -20.74 1.29
C VAL A 52 -0.71 -21.42 2.31
N PRO A 53 0.40 -20.77 2.71
CA PRO A 53 1.31 -21.35 3.70
C PRO A 53 0.77 -21.21 5.11
N HIS A 54 0.76 -22.33 5.83
CA HIS A 54 0.59 -22.42 7.27
C HIS A 54 1.95 -22.72 7.88
N ILE A 55 2.48 -21.81 8.68
CA ILE A 55 3.85 -21.82 9.17
C ILE A 55 3.84 -22.14 10.66
N PHE A 56 4.50 -23.21 11.03
CA PHE A 56 4.60 -23.70 12.40
C PHE A 56 6.05 -23.62 12.88
N GLY A 57 6.29 -22.86 13.93
CA GLY A 57 7.60 -22.73 14.57
C GLY A 57 7.54 -23.00 16.06
N ARG A 58 8.68 -23.37 16.65
CA ARG A 58 8.81 -23.46 18.09
C ARG A 58 8.88 -22.07 18.74
N THR A 59 9.55 -21.13 18.04
CA THR A 59 9.70 -19.73 18.43
C THR A 59 9.12 -18.81 17.37
N ASP A 60 8.92 -17.53 17.71
CA ASP A 60 8.49 -16.51 16.75
C ASP A 60 9.55 -16.29 15.65
N ALA A 61 10.82 -16.42 15.99
CA ALA A 61 11.93 -16.36 15.03
C ALA A 61 11.85 -17.52 14.01
N ASP A 62 11.54 -18.75 14.44
CA ASP A 62 11.33 -19.88 13.52
C ASP A 62 10.21 -19.56 12.53
N VAL A 63 9.11 -18.99 13.03
CA VAL A 63 7.96 -18.59 12.19
C VAL A 63 8.37 -17.52 11.17
N ALA A 64 9.11 -16.49 11.58
CA ALA A 64 9.56 -15.44 10.67
C ALA A 64 10.49 -15.96 9.56
N TYR A 65 11.37 -16.90 9.89
CA TYR A 65 12.18 -17.63 8.90
C TYR A 65 11.29 -18.37 7.89
N GLY A 66 10.27 -19.07 8.39
CA GLY A 66 9.31 -19.78 7.55
C GLY A 66 8.48 -18.86 6.65
N ILE A 67 8.05 -17.70 7.15
CA ILE A 67 7.36 -16.66 6.34
C ILE A 67 8.23 -16.25 5.17
N ALA A 68 9.48 -15.89 5.44
CA ALA A 68 10.43 -15.46 4.43
C ALA A 68 10.65 -16.50 3.33
N TYR A 69 10.88 -17.74 3.73
CA TYR A 69 11.11 -18.85 2.81
C TYR A 69 9.88 -19.16 1.96
N ALA A 70 8.68 -19.26 2.59
CA ALA A 70 7.44 -19.53 1.89
C ALA A 70 7.07 -18.44 0.89
N HIS A 71 7.27 -17.16 1.26
CA HIS A 71 7.02 -16.04 0.37
C HIS A 71 8.00 -16.05 -0.81
N ALA A 72 9.27 -16.38 -0.58
CA ALA A 72 10.26 -16.50 -1.65
C ALA A 72 9.94 -17.65 -2.63
N GLU A 73 9.37 -18.78 -2.16
CA GLU A 73 8.88 -19.83 -3.06
C GLU A 73 7.82 -19.31 -4.05
N ASP A 74 6.97 -18.40 -3.61
CA ASP A 74 5.83 -17.90 -4.38
C ASP A 74 6.14 -16.61 -5.16
N ASP A 75 6.98 -15.72 -4.61
CA ASP A 75 7.29 -14.40 -5.22
C ASP A 75 8.71 -13.90 -4.92
N PHE A 76 9.70 -14.65 -5.33
CA PHE A 76 11.10 -14.25 -5.13
C PHE A 76 11.50 -13.02 -5.96
N LYS A 77 10.86 -12.84 -7.12
CA LYS A 77 11.10 -11.69 -8.00
C LYS A 77 10.82 -10.37 -7.27
N THR A 78 9.61 -10.20 -6.76
CA THR A 78 9.21 -8.96 -6.06
C THR A 78 10.02 -8.73 -4.79
N LEU A 79 10.33 -9.79 -4.03
CA LEU A 79 11.18 -9.68 -2.86
C LEU A 79 12.58 -9.13 -3.21
N GLN A 80 13.18 -9.58 -4.32
CA GLN A 80 14.47 -9.05 -4.76
C GLN A 80 14.38 -7.58 -5.17
N GLU A 81 13.32 -7.16 -5.86
CA GLU A 81 13.09 -5.76 -6.24
C GLU A 81 12.96 -4.86 -5.00
N VAL A 82 12.20 -5.33 -3.99
CA VAL A 82 12.06 -4.65 -2.70
C VAL A 82 13.39 -4.48 -1.98
N PHE A 83 14.20 -5.53 -1.88
CA PHE A 83 15.47 -5.44 -1.18
C PHE A 83 16.58 -4.77 -2.01
N ALA A 84 16.49 -4.80 -3.33
CA ALA A 84 17.32 -3.99 -4.20
C ALA A 84 17.08 -2.49 -3.95
N SER A 85 15.82 -2.06 -3.81
CA SER A 85 15.48 -0.67 -3.46
C SER A 85 16.11 -0.23 -2.14
N VAL A 86 16.03 -1.09 -1.12
CA VAL A 86 16.63 -0.83 0.21
C VAL A 86 18.15 -0.65 0.15
N ARG A 87 18.79 -1.30 -0.81
CA ARG A 87 20.26 -1.22 -1.03
C ARG A 87 20.68 -0.19 -2.07
N GLY A 88 19.73 0.63 -2.57
CA GLY A 88 20.02 1.61 -3.62
C GLY A 88 20.43 0.97 -4.93
N ARG A 89 19.85 -0.18 -5.28
CA ARG A 89 20.15 -0.99 -6.46
C ARG A 89 18.91 -1.37 -7.29
N ALA A 90 17.75 -0.81 -6.99
CA ALA A 90 16.54 -1.07 -7.78
C ALA A 90 16.71 -0.61 -9.23
N GLY A 91 17.44 0.47 -9.47
CA GLY A 91 17.73 0.95 -10.82
C GLY A 91 18.56 -0.02 -11.66
N ALA A 92 19.34 -0.92 -11.04
CA ALA A 92 20.04 -1.99 -11.75
C ALA A 92 19.10 -3.10 -12.27
N ILE A 93 17.88 -3.20 -11.76
CA ILE A 93 16.85 -4.15 -12.20
C ILE A 93 15.82 -3.42 -13.07
N LEU A 94 15.25 -2.32 -12.56
CA LEU A 94 14.08 -1.61 -13.08
C LEU A 94 14.41 -0.37 -13.93
N GLY A 95 15.70 -0.07 -14.14
CA GLY A 95 16.12 1.10 -14.92
C GLY A 95 15.82 2.42 -14.20
N GLU A 96 15.27 3.40 -14.92
CA GLU A 96 15.04 4.74 -14.41
C GLU A 96 14.06 4.76 -13.22
N ASP A 97 12.98 4.02 -13.27
CA ASP A 97 11.98 3.98 -12.19
C ASP A 97 12.56 3.42 -10.89
N GLY A 98 13.39 2.37 -11.00
CA GLY A 98 14.14 1.87 -9.85
C GLY A 98 15.13 2.90 -9.30
N ALA A 99 15.80 3.66 -10.17
CA ALA A 99 16.73 4.70 -9.74
C ALA A 99 16.06 5.88 -9.01
N LYS A 100 14.80 6.20 -9.34
CA LYS A 100 13.98 7.17 -8.57
C LYS A 100 13.76 6.69 -7.15
N VAL A 101 13.45 5.40 -6.97
CA VAL A 101 13.30 4.79 -5.63
C VAL A 101 14.64 4.74 -4.88
N ASP A 102 15.74 4.41 -5.57
CA ASP A 102 17.09 4.43 -5.00
C ASP A 102 17.49 5.85 -4.53
N PHE A 103 17.14 6.88 -5.29
CA PHE A 103 17.36 8.27 -4.88
C PHE A 103 16.55 8.60 -3.61
N ALA A 104 15.28 8.23 -3.55
CA ALA A 104 14.46 8.43 -2.37
C ALA A 104 15.03 7.70 -1.14
N MET A 105 15.54 6.47 -1.30
CA MET A 105 16.21 5.72 -0.23
C MET A 105 17.39 6.49 0.36
N HIS A 106 18.25 7.06 -0.50
CA HIS A 106 19.38 7.89 -0.06
C HIS A 106 18.92 9.22 0.55
N LEU A 107 17.97 9.90 -0.09
CA LEU A 107 17.42 11.18 0.37
C LEU A 107 16.82 11.06 1.77
N LEU A 108 16.01 10.04 2.01
CA LEU A 108 15.34 9.80 3.29
C LEU A 108 16.27 9.24 4.38
N GLY A 109 17.46 8.75 4.01
CA GLY A 109 18.39 8.14 4.96
C GLY A 109 17.82 6.85 5.59
N ALA A 110 17.11 6.03 4.80
CA ALA A 110 16.41 4.85 5.32
C ALA A 110 17.37 3.82 5.96
N ARG A 111 18.55 3.63 5.40
CA ARG A 111 19.57 2.75 5.96
C ARG A 111 20.21 3.32 7.24
N GLU A 112 20.44 4.63 7.29
CA GLU A 112 20.94 5.33 8.47
C GLU A 112 19.92 5.21 9.62
N ALA A 113 18.64 5.41 9.33
CA ALA A 113 17.56 5.21 10.30
C ALA A 113 17.51 3.76 10.81
N ALA A 114 17.63 2.77 9.93
CA ALA A 114 17.66 1.35 10.30
C ALA A 114 18.87 1.03 11.19
N ARG A 115 20.06 1.48 10.82
CA ARG A 115 21.30 1.27 11.60
C ARG A 115 21.24 1.89 13.00
N ALA A 116 20.68 3.10 13.10
CA ALA A 116 20.53 3.80 14.37
C ALA A 116 19.38 3.24 15.24
N GLY A 117 18.32 2.72 14.61
CA GLY A 117 17.09 2.27 15.27
C GLY A 117 17.11 0.79 15.66
N LEU A 118 17.63 -0.10 14.82
CA LEU A 118 17.66 -1.55 15.05
C LEU A 118 18.21 -1.96 16.44
N PRO A 119 19.31 -1.40 16.95
CA PRO A 119 19.80 -1.77 18.28
C PRO A 119 18.86 -1.40 19.43
N LYS A 120 17.92 -0.45 19.20
CA LYS A 120 16.96 0.02 20.22
C LYS A 120 15.69 -0.81 20.27
N LEU A 121 15.44 -1.67 19.28
CA LEU A 121 14.31 -2.61 19.29
C LEU A 121 14.53 -3.70 20.32
N ALA A 122 13.45 -4.27 20.82
CA ALA A 122 13.50 -5.37 21.79
C ALA A 122 14.24 -6.60 21.23
N PRO A 123 14.89 -7.39 22.07
CA PRO A 123 15.71 -8.54 21.65
C PRO A 123 14.94 -9.56 20.80
N ASP A 124 13.70 -9.87 21.16
CA ASP A 124 12.84 -10.79 20.42
C ASP A 124 12.46 -10.25 19.04
N THR A 125 12.17 -8.95 18.92
CA THR A 125 11.94 -8.26 17.63
C THR A 125 13.20 -8.34 16.75
N ARG A 126 14.38 -8.11 17.31
CA ARG A 126 15.65 -8.24 16.56
C ARG A 126 15.90 -9.68 16.10
N ALA A 127 15.58 -10.68 16.93
CA ALA A 127 15.70 -12.09 16.59
C ALA A 127 14.75 -12.46 15.43
N LEU A 128 13.51 -11.99 15.48
CA LEU A 128 12.51 -12.17 14.43
C LEU A 128 12.99 -11.57 13.09
N LEU A 129 13.51 -10.34 13.11
CA LEU A 129 14.02 -9.67 11.90
C LEU A 129 15.23 -10.39 11.30
N ALA A 130 16.14 -10.92 12.16
CA ALA A 130 17.28 -11.70 11.72
C ALA A 130 16.84 -13.03 11.07
N ALA A 131 15.88 -13.71 11.68
CA ALA A 131 15.34 -14.95 11.16
C ALA A 131 14.64 -14.77 9.80
N TYR A 132 13.91 -13.67 9.62
CA TYR A 132 13.31 -13.35 8.33
C TYR A 132 14.37 -13.15 7.23
N ALA A 133 15.43 -12.39 7.51
CA ALA A 133 16.55 -12.23 6.57
C ALA A 133 17.22 -13.57 6.25
N ASP A 134 17.46 -14.41 7.26
CA ASP A 134 18.06 -15.75 7.09
C ASP A 134 17.19 -16.67 6.22
N GLY A 135 15.86 -16.60 6.34
CA GLY A 135 14.92 -17.36 5.51
C GLY A 135 15.02 -16.99 4.03
N LEU A 136 15.12 -15.69 3.71
CA LEU A 136 15.36 -15.21 2.34
C LEU A 136 16.73 -15.64 1.81
N ASN A 137 17.76 -15.53 2.66
CA ASN A 137 19.11 -15.97 2.31
C ASN A 137 19.15 -17.47 2.02
N ARG A 138 18.45 -18.27 2.80
CA ARG A 138 18.35 -19.71 2.58
C ARG A 138 17.68 -20.06 1.26
N TYR A 139 16.63 -19.32 0.89
CA TYR A 139 15.98 -19.52 -0.40
C TYR A 139 16.95 -19.17 -1.55
N ALA A 140 17.61 -18.01 -1.47
CA ALA A 140 18.59 -17.58 -2.47
C ALA A 140 19.75 -18.58 -2.62
N GLU A 141 20.23 -19.16 -1.51
CA GLU A 141 21.26 -20.19 -1.52
C GLU A 141 20.84 -21.45 -2.26
N LYS A 142 19.59 -21.90 -2.06
CA LYS A 142 19.03 -23.09 -2.72
C LYS A 142 18.66 -22.86 -4.17
N HIS A 143 18.41 -21.60 -4.55
CA HIS A 143 17.94 -21.20 -5.88
C HIS A 143 18.84 -20.11 -6.50
N PRO A 144 20.14 -20.36 -6.68
CA PRO A 144 21.08 -19.34 -7.15
C PRO A 144 20.75 -18.84 -8.57
N ASP A 145 20.11 -19.67 -9.40
CA ASP A 145 19.71 -19.32 -10.77
C ASP A 145 18.54 -18.32 -10.81
N GLU A 146 17.79 -18.18 -9.71
CA GLU A 146 16.73 -17.21 -9.59
C GLU A 146 17.21 -15.85 -9.05
N VAL A 147 18.48 -15.74 -8.63
CA VAL A 147 19.05 -14.49 -8.11
C VAL A 147 19.28 -13.50 -9.24
N ALA A 148 18.44 -12.46 -9.30
CA ALA A 148 18.48 -11.46 -10.39
C ALA A 148 19.67 -10.52 -10.32
N LEU A 149 20.23 -10.27 -9.13
CA LEU A 149 21.26 -9.26 -8.91
C LEU A 149 22.41 -9.81 -8.06
N SER A 150 23.59 -9.94 -8.67
CA SER A 150 24.81 -10.37 -7.97
C SER A 150 25.11 -9.46 -6.76
N GLY A 151 25.45 -10.05 -5.61
CA GLY A 151 25.77 -9.33 -4.37
C GLY A 151 24.56 -8.68 -3.69
N LEU A 152 23.32 -9.06 -4.06
CA LEU A 152 22.13 -8.67 -3.30
C LEU A 152 22.04 -9.46 -1.98
N PHE A 153 22.44 -10.72 -2.00
CA PHE A 153 22.46 -11.60 -0.82
C PHE A 153 23.89 -11.74 -0.26
N PRO A 154 24.05 -11.99 1.05
CA PRO A 154 23.01 -12.17 2.05
C PRO A 154 22.33 -10.86 2.45
N LEU A 155 21.02 -10.94 2.83
CA LEU A 155 20.27 -9.88 3.47
C LEU A 155 20.52 -9.91 4.99
N THR A 156 20.25 -8.78 5.65
CA THR A 156 20.40 -8.59 7.10
C THR A 156 19.14 -8.00 7.74
N SER A 157 19.07 -8.02 9.06
CA SER A 157 18.00 -7.32 9.80
C SER A 157 17.94 -5.83 9.47
N GLU A 158 19.10 -5.19 9.19
CA GLU A 158 19.16 -3.77 8.79
C GLU A 158 18.40 -3.56 7.48
N ASP A 159 18.52 -4.48 6.50
CA ASP A 159 17.80 -4.38 5.24
C ASP A 159 16.28 -4.48 5.43
N VAL A 160 15.82 -5.38 6.32
CA VAL A 160 14.39 -5.53 6.63
C VAL A 160 13.84 -4.23 7.25
N VAL A 161 14.52 -3.67 8.24
CA VAL A 161 14.12 -2.43 8.92
C VAL A 161 14.14 -1.23 7.96
N ALA A 162 15.19 -1.14 7.12
CA ALA A 162 15.30 -0.07 6.13
C ALA A 162 14.16 -0.11 5.09
N GLY A 163 13.65 -1.31 4.77
CA GLY A 163 12.47 -1.47 3.92
C GLY A 163 11.21 -0.82 4.50
N PHE A 164 11.00 -0.91 5.81
CA PHE A 164 9.91 -0.21 6.48
C PHE A 164 10.15 1.31 6.55
N ALA A 165 11.37 1.73 6.88
CA ALA A 165 11.74 3.15 6.95
C ALA A 165 11.56 3.87 5.60
N LEU A 166 11.87 3.18 4.48
CA LEU A 166 11.70 3.70 3.13
C LEU A 166 10.23 3.81 2.73
N ARG A 167 9.43 2.75 2.97
CA ARG A 167 8.08 2.64 2.39
C ARG A 167 6.98 3.28 3.23
N ALA A 168 7.12 3.29 4.56
CA ALA A 168 6.07 3.80 5.44
C ALA A 168 5.63 5.24 5.13
N PRO A 169 6.54 6.20 4.84
CA PRO A 169 6.13 7.57 4.51
C PRO A 169 5.36 7.72 3.20
N PHE A 170 5.50 6.77 2.26
CA PHE A 170 4.79 6.82 0.99
C PHE A 170 3.29 6.52 1.14
N PHE A 171 2.88 5.84 2.22
CA PHE A 171 1.46 5.62 2.50
C PHE A 171 0.68 6.89 2.86
N PHE A 172 1.38 7.98 3.25
CA PHE A 172 0.77 9.28 3.49
C PHE A 172 1.27 10.38 2.53
N GLY A 173 1.83 10.01 1.37
CA GLY A 173 2.05 10.88 0.22
C GLY A 173 3.40 11.58 0.15
N LEU A 174 4.44 11.10 0.83
CA LEU A 174 5.78 11.70 0.76
C LEU A 174 6.42 11.57 -0.64
N ASP A 175 6.11 10.49 -1.36
CA ASP A 175 6.54 10.27 -2.74
C ASP A 175 6.09 11.40 -3.68
N ARG A 176 4.88 11.93 -3.49
CA ARG A 176 4.35 13.04 -4.29
C ARG A 176 5.08 14.35 -4.00
N VAL A 177 5.36 14.63 -2.73
CA VAL A 177 6.12 15.82 -2.33
C VAL A 177 7.51 15.79 -2.94
N ILE A 178 8.18 14.64 -2.86
CA ILE A 178 9.50 14.44 -3.49
C ILE A 178 9.41 14.58 -5.00
N GLY A 179 8.40 13.97 -5.63
CA GLY A 179 8.19 14.01 -7.09
C GLY A 179 7.98 15.43 -7.60
N ALA A 180 7.06 16.19 -7.02
CA ALA A 180 6.80 17.58 -7.40
C ALA A 180 8.07 18.45 -7.30
N LEU A 181 8.77 18.37 -6.17
CA LEU A 181 10.02 19.12 -6.00
C LEU A 181 11.13 18.68 -6.98
N ALA A 182 11.19 17.41 -7.36
CA ALA A 182 12.13 16.91 -8.35
C ALA A 182 11.80 17.39 -9.78
N GLU A 183 10.53 17.68 -10.05
CA GLU A 183 10.02 18.23 -11.33
C GLU A 183 9.98 19.76 -11.37
N ASN A 184 10.62 20.44 -10.41
CA ASN A 184 10.61 21.91 -10.26
C ASN A 184 9.21 22.49 -10.00
N GLU A 185 8.35 21.74 -9.31
CA GLU A 185 7.02 22.17 -8.92
C GLU A 185 6.91 22.27 -7.38
N LEU A 186 6.09 23.21 -6.91
CA LEU A 186 5.70 23.22 -5.51
C LEU A 186 4.65 22.12 -5.25
N PRO A 187 4.78 21.36 -4.15
CA PRO A 187 3.81 20.31 -3.88
C PRO A 187 2.41 20.88 -3.67
N ASP A 188 1.47 20.46 -4.48
CA ASP A 188 0.06 20.63 -4.20
C ASP A 188 -0.40 19.57 -3.19
N ARG A 189 -0.63 20.00 -1.95
CA ARG A 189 -1.01 19.12 -0.83
C ARG A 189 -2.44 18.60 -0.95
N ASP A 190 -3.26 19.27 -1.73
CA ASP A 190 -4.64 18.89 -2.03
C ASP A 190 -4.75 18.11 -3.36
N ALA A 191 -3.67 17.99 -4.14
CA ALA A 191 -3.67 17.26 -5.39
C ALA A 191 -4.07 15.79 -5.24
N PRO A 192 -4.83 15.23 -6.18
CA PRO A 192 -5.22 13.82 -6.17
C PRO A 192 -3.99 12.90 -6.26
N ASP A 193 -4.03 11.78 -5.56
CA ASP A 193 -3.02 10.73 -5.66
C ASP A 193 -3.03 10.08 -7.04
N VAL A 194 -1.85 9.84 -7.58
CA VAL A 194 -1.71 9.23 -8.92
C VAL A 194 -2.01 7.73 -8.88
N GLY A 195 -2.08 7.12 -7.69
CA GLY A 195 -2.45 5.72 -7.51
C GLY A 195 -3.84 5.58 -6.90
N ASP A 196 -4.73 4.88 -7.57
CA ASP A 196 -6.09 4.57 -7.12
C ASP A 196 -6.05 3.53 -5.98
N ARG A 197 -5.36 3.88 -4.87
CA ARG A 197 -5.25 3.05 -3.68
C ARG A 197 -6.34 3.45 -2.71
N GLY A 198 -7.10 2.48 -2.29
CA GLY A 198 -8.15 2.66 -1.31
C GLY A 198 -8.24 1.48 -0.37
N SER A 199 -9.33 1.39 0.34
CA SER A 199 -9.64 0.25 1.19
C SER A 199 -11.08 0.29 1.61
N ASN A 200 -11.66 -0.87 1.95
CA ASN A 200 -12.90 -0.97 2.71
C ASN A 200 -12.63 -1.77 3.99
N ALA A 201 -13.11 -1.30 5.11
CA ALA A 201 -13.04 -2.03 6.36
C ALA A 201 -14.29 -1.76 7.19
N PHE A 202 -14.93 -2.84 7.66
CA PHE A 202 -16.16 -2.76 8.46
C PHE A 202 -16.02 -3.65 9.68
N ALA A 203 -16.56 -3.20 10.81
CA ALA A 203 -16.74 -4.02 11.99
C ALA A 203 -18.17 -3.89 12.53
N VAL A 204 -18.81 -5.02 12.82
CA VAL A 204 -20.20 -5.11 13.29
C VAL A 204 -20.21 -5.75 14.66
N ALA A 205 -20.73 -5.05 15.65
CA ALA A 205 -20.87 -5.52 17.02
C ALA A 205 -22.06 -6.49 17.19
N PRO A 206 -22.10 -7.32 18.23
CA PRO A 206 -23.23 -8.22 18.52
C PRO A 206 -24.58 -7.51 18.59
N SER A 207 -24.61 -6.25 19.04
CA SER A 207 -25.85 -5.44 19.15
C SER A 207 -26.48 -5.09 17.78
N ARG A 208 -25.68 -5.12 16.70
CA ARG A 208 -26.14 -4.84 15.33
C ARG A 208 -26.20 -6.12 14.47
N SER A 209 -25.75 -7.23 15.01
CA SER A 209 -25.66 -8.51 14.32
C SER A 209 -26.92 -9.34 14.48
N ALA A 210 -27.44 -9.94 13.39
CA ALA A 210 -28.64 -10.76 13.39
C ALA A 210 -28.54 -12.01 14.27
N ASP A 211 -27.35 -12.56 14.44
CA ASP A 211 -27.07 -13.77 15.21
C ASP A 211 -26.20 -13.54 16.45
N GLY A 212 -25.86 -12.26 16.74
CA GLY A 212 -25.04 -11.87 17.88
C GLY A 212 -23.56 -12.20 17.76
N ALA A 213 -23.07 -12.48 16.56
CA ALA A 213 -21.65 -12.59 16.27
C ALA A 213 -21.00 -11.21 16.13
N THR A 214 -19.71 -11.10 16.45
CA THR A 214 -18.90 -9.94 16.05
C THR A 214 -18.29 -10.22 14.69
N ARG A 215 -18.32 -9.25 13.77
CA ARG A 215 -17.77 -9.43 12.42
C ARG A 215 -16.78 -8.36 12.05
N LEU A 216 -15.78 -8.74 11.23
CA LEU A 216 -14.76 -7.86 10.67
C LEU A 216 -14.60 -8.14 9.18
N VAL A 217 -14.65 -7.10 8.36
CA VAL A 217 -14.30 -7.13 6.94
C VAL A 217 -12.95 -6.49 6.75
N VAL A 218 -12.03 -7.24 6.16
CA VAL A 218 -10.66 -6.84 5.81
C VAL A 218 -10.55 -6.78 4.29
N ASN A 219 -10.38 -5.58 3.74
CA ASN A 219 -10.23 -5.41 2.30
C ASN A 219 -9.48 -4.11 1.98
N SER A 220 -8.16 -4.17 2.03
CA SER A 220 -7.31 -3.07 1.58
C SER A 220 -7.05 -3.19 0.08
N HIS A 221 -7.41 -2.17 -0.68
CA HIS A 221 -7.18 -2.10 -2.12
C HIS A 221 -5.71 -1.79 -2.38
N GLN A 222 -5.03 -2.71 -3.07
CA GLN A 222 -3.63 -2.58 -3.44
C GLN A 222 -3.45 -2.93 -4.92
N PRO A 223 -2.35 -2.51 -5.54
CA PRO A 223 -1.94 -3.07 -6.81
C PRO A 223 -1.90 -4.61 -6.73
N TRP A 224 -2.34 -5.27 -7.80
CA TRP A 224 -2.40 -6.72 -7.82
C TRP A 224 -1.05 -7.40 -7.95
N GLU A 225 0.00 -6.61 -8.22
CA GLU A 225 1.41 -7.03 -8.30
C GLU A 225 2.33 -6.00 -7.64
N GLY A 226 3.58 -6.39 -7.41
CA GLY A 226 4.63 -5.51 -6.92
C GLY A 226 4.75 -5.44 -5.40
N GLY A 227 5.57 -4.51 -4.91
CA GLY A 227 6.07 -4.48 -3.52
C GLY A 227 5.04 -4.21 -2.43
N VAL A 228 3.79 -3.94 -2.78
CA VAL A 228 2.65 -3.77 -1.85
C VAL A 228 1.45 -4.67 -2.22
N ALA A 229 1.66 -5.68 -3.09
CA ALA A 229 0.67 -6.73 -3.31
C ALA A 229 0.54 -7.62 -2.07
N TRP A 230 -0.68 -8.09 -1.79
CA TRP A 230 -0.94 -8.92 -0.62
C TRP A 230 -0.48 -10.36 -0.82
N TYR A 231 0.12 -10.93 0.23
CA TYR A 231 0.46 -12.34 0.33
C TYR A 231 -0.21 -12.94 1.57
N GLU A 232 -1.14 -13.87 1.36
CA GLU A 232 -1.91 -14.52 2.41
C GLU A 232 -1.07 -15.59 3.13
N LEU A 233 -1.17 -15.66 4.47
CA LEU A 233 -0.48 -16.66 5.29
C LEU A 233 -1.18 -16.88 6.63
N VAL A 234 -0.88 -18.04 7.25
CA VAL A 234 -1.28 -18.36 8.61
C VAL A 234 -0.05 -18.77 9.41
N VAL A 235 0.07 -18.29 10.64
CA VAL A 235 1.24 -18.54 11.49
C VAL A 235 0.85 -19.11 12.84
N HIS A 236 1.69 -20.02 13.35
CA HIS A 236 1.57 -20.64 14.65
C HIS A 236 2.95 -20.78 15.30
N SER A 237 3.13 -20.17 16.45
CA SER A 237 4.36 -20.22 17.24
C SER A 237 4.11 -20.81 18.62
N GLY A 238 5.08 -21.59 19.10
CA GLY A 238 5.09 -22.07 20.48
C GLY A 238 5.18 -20.96 21.54
N GLU A 239 5.54 -19.73 21.14
CA GLU A 239 5.58 -18.53 21.99
C GLU A 239 4.26 -17.75 21.97
N GLY A 240 3.18 -18.33 21.43
CA GLY A 240 1.81 -17.80 21.46
C GLY A 240 1.52 -16.77 20.40
N TRP A 241 2.21 -16.81 19.28
CA TRP A 241 1.87 -16.05 18.09
C TRP A 241 1.07 -16.92 17.12
N ASP A 242 -0.25 -16.80 17.17
CA ASP A 242 -1.22 -17.41 16.25
C ASP A 242 -1.90 -16.29 15.48
N PHE A 243 -1.77 -16.25 14.14
CA PHE A 243 -2.39 -15.20 13.33
C PHE A 243 -2.69 -15.67 11.91
N ALA A 244 -3.85 -15.30 11.38
CA ALA A 244 -4.22 -15.46 9.97
C ALA A 244 -4.44 -14.11 9.32
N GLY A 245 -3.87 -13.90 8.15
CA GLY A 245 -3.98 -12.62 7.46
C GLY A 245 -3.09 -12.51 6.26
N ALA A 246 -2.65 -11.29 5.96
CA ALA A 246 -1.76 -11.04 4.82
C ALA A 246 -0.65 -10.05 5.17
N ASN A 247 0.46 -10.16 4.44
CA ASN A 247 1.57 -9.22 4.52
C ASN A 247 1.97 -8.68 3.14
N PHE A 248 2.89 -7.71 3.12
CA PHE A 248 3.55 -7.26 1.92
C PHE A 248 4.92 -7.92 1.74
N PRO A 249 5.44 -8.01 0.50
CA PRO A 249 6.82 -8.45 0.25
C PRO A 249 7.81 -7.67 1.12
N GLY A 250 8.62 -8.41 1.90
CA GLY A 250 9.58 -7.85 2.84
C GLY A 250 9.05 -7.63 4.27
N ALA A 251 7.79 -7.94 4.56
CA ALA A 251 7.24 -7.87 5.91
C ALA A 251 7.33 -9.24 6.63
N PRO A 252 7.91 -9.31 7.85
CA PRO A 252 8.15 -10.55 8.57
C PRO A 252 6.94 -11.09 9.35
N TYR A 253 5.78 -10.49 9.22
CA TYR A 253 4.53 -10.81 9.92
C TYR A 253 3.32 -10.31 9.11
N PRO A 254 2.09 -10.84 9.38
CA PRO A 254 0.85 -10.26 8.86
C PRO A 254 0.67 -8.80 9.31
N LEU A 255 0.23 -7.95 8.38
CA LEU A 255 -0.04 -6.53 8.65
C LEU A 255 -1.51 -6.29 9.01
N LEU A 256 -2.40 -7.21 8.64
CA LEU A 256 -3.84 -7.18 8.91
C LEU A 256 -4.38 -8.62 8.98
N GLY A 257 -5.56 -8.79 9.57
CA GLY A 257 -6.18 -10.09 9.75
C GLY A 257 -6.63 -10.30 11.19
N HIS A 258 -6.54 -11.53 11.70
CA HIS A 258 -7.00 -11.87 13.05
C HIS A 258 -6.15 -12.95 13.75
N ASN A 259 -6.18 -12.93 15.06
CA ASN A 259 -5.83 -14.04 15.91
C ASN A 259 -7.11 -14.71 16.48
N ARG A 260 -6.99 -15.52 17.55
CA ARG A 260 -8.17 -16.20 18.12
C ARG A 260 -9.17 -15.23 18.75
N THR A 261 -8.72 -14.11 19.30
CA THR A 261 -9.52 -13.25 20.16
C THR A 261 -9.86 -11.90 19.52
N LEU A 262 -9.05 -11.41 18.60
CA LEU A 262 -9.21 -10.09 18.00
C LEU A 262 -8.66 -10.05 16.56
N GLY A 263 -9.02 -9.00 15.86
CA GLY A 263 -8.50 -8.73 14.53
C GLY A 263 -8.64 -7.26 14.15
N TRP A 264 -7.97 -6.89 13.07
CA TRP A 264 -8.09 -5.56 12.49
C TRP A 264 -7.91 -5.55 10.99
N ALA A 265 -8.46 -4.52 10.38
CA ALA A 265 -8.23 -4.13 9.00
C ALA A 265 -7.61 -2.73 8.96
N ASN A 266 -6.84 -2.45 7.91
CA ASN A 266 -6.27 -1.13 7.68
C ASN A 266 -6.92 -0.45 6.49
N THR A 267 -7.17 0.86 6.61
CA THR A 267 -7.51 1.73 5.50
C THR A 267 -6.59 2.93 5.49
N VAL A 268 -6.20 3.39 4.31
CA VAL A 268 -5.37 4.60 4.19
C VAL A 268 -6.16 5.80 4.70
N ASN A 269 -5.54 6.61 5.55
CA ASN A 269 -5.98 7.94 5.96
C ASN A 269 -5.03 9.01 5.39
N ARG A 270 -5.43 10.27 5.47
CA ARG A 270 -4.71 11.38 4.84
C ARG A 270 -4.53 12.57 5.78
N PRO A 271 -4.05 12.34 7.01
CA PRO A 271 -3.67 13.46 7.87
C PRO A 271 -2.52 14.25 7.24
N ASP A 272 -2.48 15.53 7.49
CA ASP A 272 -1.35 16.37 7.08
C ASP A 272 -0.13 16.10 7.98
N LEU A 273 0.78 15.23 7.51
CA LEU A 273 1.94 14.74 8.25
C LEU A 273 3.28 15.15 7.61
N ILE A 274 3.26 16.00 6.60
CA ILE A 274 4.47 16.43 5.88
C ILE A 274 4.49 17.95 5.84
N ASP A 275 5.62 18.57 6.11
CA ASP A 275 5.83 20.01 6.02
C ASP A 275 7.02 20.31 5.12
N VAL A 276 6.89 21.34 4.29
CA VAL A 276 7.91 21.77 3.34
C VAL A 276 8.40 23.17 3.72
N TYR A 277 9.71 23.32 3.86
CA TYR A 277 10.37 24.55 4.30
C TYR A 277 11.26 25.11 3.21
N LYS A 278 11.09 26.37 2.84
CA LYS A 278 12.00 27.05 1.93
C LYS A 278 13.21 27.55 2.71
N LEU A 279 14.40 27.06 2.39
CA LEU A 279 15.64 27.47 3.03
C LEU A 279 16.21 28.72 2.36
N VAL A 280 16.85 29.58 3.14
CA VAL A 280 17.65 30.71 2.66
C VAL A 280 19.10 30.25 2.61
N LEU A 281 19.65 30.05 1.42
CA LEU A 281 21.04 29.61 1.22
C LEU A 281 22.02 30.77 1.23
N SER A 282 23.26 30.50 1.63
CA SER A 282 24.43 31.37 1.40
C SER A 282 24.77 31.43 -0.09
N GLU A 283 25.57 32.44 -0.51
CA GLU A 283 25.99 32.63 -1.91
C GLU A 283 26.70 31.42 -2.50
N ASP A 284 27.48 30.70 -1.71
CA ASP A 284 28.17 29.47 -2.09
C ASP A 284 27.28 28.22 -2.10
N GLY A 285 26.05 28.32 -1.56
CA GLY A 285 25.11 27.19 -1.44
C GLY A 285 25.48 26.15 -0.37
N GLU A 286 26.55 26.38 0.41
CA GLU A 286 27.06 25.39 1.38
C GLU A 286 26.42 25.53 2.77
N ARG A 287 25.70 26.63 3.02
CA ARG A 287 25.07 26.92 4.32
C ARG A 287 23.64 27.43 4.09
N TYR A 288 22.82 27.27 5.11
CA TYR A 288 21.48 27.87 5.17
C TYR A 288 21.30 28.68 6.47
N ARG A 289 20.42 29.67 6.39
CA ARG A 289 20.10 30.55 7.54
C ARG A 289 19.11 29.86 8.46
N PHE A 290 19.33 29.88 9.77
CA PHE A 290 18.41 29.40 10.80
C PHE A 290 18.58 30.17 12.08
N ASP A 291 17.52 30.81 12.62
CA ASP A 291 17.54 31.69 13.80
C ASP A 291 18.69 32.74 13.77
N GLY A 292 18.86 33.38 12.63
CA GLY A 292 19.89 34.38 12.42
C GLY A 292 21.32 33.87 12.27
N ARG A 293 21.53 32.54 12.29
CA ARG A 293 22.84 31.90 12.15
C ARG A 293 22.93 31.17 10.81
N TRP A 294 24.15 31.01 10.31
CA TRP A 294 24.45 30.15 9.15
C TRP A 294 24.84 28.76 9.63
N LEU A 295 24.04 27.77 9.31
CA LEU A 295 24.30 26.34 9.56
C LEU A 295 24.78 25.66 8.29
N PRO A 296 25.64 24.62 8.37
CA PRO A 296 26.07 23.87 7.19
C PRO A 296 24.89 23.12 6.57
N LEU A 297 24.78 23.18 5.25
CA LEU A 297 23.92 22.30 4.48
C LEU A 297 24.71 21.01 4.22
N GLU A 298 24.35 19.93 4.93
CA GLU A 298 25.02 18.64 4.75
C GLU A 298 24.80 18.15 3.31
N ALA A 299 25.88 17.73 2.66
CA ALA A 299 25.87 17.24 1.29
C ALA A 299 26.58 15.88 1.18
N GLU A 300 25.92 14.89 0.59
CA GLU A 300 26.48 13.57 0.37
C GLU A 300 26.35 13.20 -1.11
N ARG A 301 27.46 12.80 -1.74
CA ARG A 301 27.44 12.32 -3.12
C ARG A 301 27.12 10.83 -3.15
N VAL A 302 26.01 10.48 -3.83
CA VAL A 302 25.55 9.11 -4.01
C VAL A 302 25.61 8.72 -5.49
N TRP A 303 25.72 7.43 -5.76
CA TRP A 303 25.77 6.87 -7.11
C TRP A 303 24.55 6.00 -7.36
N LEU A 304 23.65 6.49 -8.21
CA LEU A 304 22.50 5.70 -8.66
C LEU A 304 22.95 4.73 -9.75
N ARG A 305 22.37 3.56 -9.75
CA ARG A 305 22.57 2.50 -10.72
C ARG A 305 21.42 2.48 -11.71
N VAL A 306 21.66 2.76 -12.98
CA VAL A 306 20.58 2.82 -13.98
C VAL A 306 20.84 1.80 -15.07
N LYS A 307 19.97 0.79 -15.16
CA LYS A 307 20.03 -0.22 -16.23
C LYS A 307 19.74 0.43 -17.58
N ALA A 308 20.66 0.24 -18.53
CA ALA A 308 20.56 0.69 -19.90
C ALA A 308 20.93 -0.48 -20.84
N GLY A 309 19.94 -1.25 -21.25
CA GLY A 309 20.16 -2.50 -21.99
C GLY A 309 20.97 -3.51 -21.16
N PRO A 310 22.14 -3.97 -21.65
CA PRO A 310 23.00 -4.90 -20.93
C PRO A 310 23.92 -4.23 -19.89
N LEU A 311 23.94 -2.89 -19.85
CA LEU A 311 24.83 -2.11 -18.99
C LEU A 311 24.07 -1.54 -17.78
N VAL A 312 24.82 -1.28 -16.70
CA VAL A 312 24.36 -0.49 -15.55
C VAL A 312 25.23 0.76 -15.46
N LEU A 313 24.61 1.93 -15.64
CA LEU A 313 25.28 3.21 -15.66
C LEU A 313 25.36 3.82 -14.25
N PRO A 314 26.53 4.31 -13.81
CA PRO A 314 26.68 5.06 -12.57
C PRO A 314 26.28 6.53 -12.79
N ILE A 315 25.14 6.94 -12.21
CA ILE A 315 24.66 8.32 -12.29
C ILE A 315 24.90 9.02 -10.94
N PRO A 316 25.77 10.03 -10.86
CA PRO A 316 26.01 10.75 -9.61
C PRO A 316 24.82 11.64 -9.28
N ARG A 317 24.46 11.70 -8.00
CA ARG A 317 23.51 12.65 -7.42
C ARG A 317 24.04 13.14 -6.09
N THR A 318 23.60 14.33 -5.69
CA THR A 318 23.88 14.84 -4.35
C THR A 318 22.59 14.85 -3.56
N VAL A 319 22.60 14.30 -2.36
CA VAL A 319 21.52 14.41 -1.38
C VAL A 319 21.94 15.41 -0.32
N HIS A 320 21.01 16.28 0.09
CA HIS A 320 21.26 17.31 1.09
C HIS A 320 20.39 17.08 2.32
N ARG A 321 20.89 17.53 3.48
CA ARG A 321 20.17 17.47 4.75
C ARG A 321 20.31 18.75 5.54
N SER A 322 19.26 19.11 6.27
CA SER A 322 19.21 20.25 7.18
C SER A 322 18.60 19.82 8.51
N VAL A 323 18.50 20.74 9.47
CA VAL A 323 17.81 20.52 10.75
C VAL A 323 16.32 20.13 10.57
N HIS A 324 15.72 20.52 9.44
CA HIS A 324 14.33 20.18 9.12
C HIS A 324 14.18 18.72 8.64
N GLY A 325 15.18 18.21 7.93
CA GLY A 325 15.19 16.89 7.31
C GLY A 325 15.90 16.90 5.96
N PRO A 326 15.57 15.95 5.03
CA PRO A 326 16.13 15.91 3.70
C PRO A 326 15.79 17.16 2.89
N VAL A 327 16.69 17.57 1.99
CA VAL A 327 16.59 18.81 1.20
C VAL A 327 16.70 18.48 -0.29
N ILE A 328 15.76 19.01 -1.08
CA ILE A 328 15.82 19.02 -2.55
C ILE A 328 16.15 20.46 -2.97
N VAL A 329 17.21 20.58 -3.76
CA VAL A 329 17.61 21.85 -4.40
C VAL A 329 17.21 21.78 -5.87
N ASN A 330 16.40 22.73 -6.32
CA ASN A 330 15.87 22.81 -7.67
C ASN A 330 15.87 24.26 -8.18
N GLU A 331 15.27 24.53 -9.34
CA GLU A 331 15.22 25.88 -9.95
C GLU A 331 14.41 26.89 -9.12
N LEU A 332 13.49 26.43 -8.28
CA LEU A 332 12.67 27.27 -7.38
C LEU A 332 13.39 27.62 -6.06
N GLY A 333 14.50 26.93 -5.77
CA GLY A 333 15.29 27.11 -4.56
C GLY A 333 15.62 25.81 -3.82
N ALA A 334 15.88 25.92 -2.53
CA ALA A 334 16.16 24.79 -1.64
C ALA A 334 14.97 24.52 -0.71
N PHE A 335 14.45 23.30 -0.74
CA PHE A 335 13.27 22.90 0.00
C PHE A 335 13.59 21.73 0.92
N ALA A 336 13.47 21.95 2.22
CA ALA A 336 13.60 20.90 3.22
C ALA A 336 12.24 20.25 3.47
N ILE A 337 12.25 18.94 3.70
CA ILE A 337 11.04 18.15 3.93
C ILE A 337 11.10 17.58 5.34
N ARG A 338 10.05 17.80 6.15
CA ARG A 338 9.89 17.18 7.45
C ARG A 338 8.59 16.35 7.45
N TYR A 339 8.65 15.12 7.94
CA TYR A 339 7.51 14.22 7.92
C TYR A 339 7.41 13.39 9.21
N ALA A 340 6.21 12.98 9.54
CA ALA A 340 5.96 12.16 10.73
C ALA A 340 6.70 10.81 10.64
N GLY A 341 7.38 10.44 11.72
CA GLY A 341 8.14 9.20 11.78
C GLY A 341 9.54 9.27 11.17
N ILE A 342 10.03 10.46 10.77
CA ILE A 342 11.40 10.62 10.28
C ILE A 342 12.40 9.99 11.25
N GLY A 343 13.24 9.07 10.76
CA GLY A 343 14.25 8.36 11.54
C GLY A 343 13.72 7.35 12.56
N ASP A 344 12.41 7.11 12.66
CA ASP A 344 11.81 6.15 13.59
C ASP A 344 11.53 4.81 12.89
N VAL A 345 11.92 3.71 13.54
CA VAL A 345 11.76 2.35 13.01
C VAL A 345 10.86 1.47 13.90
N ARG A 346 10.20 2.04 14.93
CA ARG A 346 9.37 1.29 15.89
C ARG A 346 8.10 0.69 15.27
N ASN A 347 7.74 1.10 14.05
CA ASN A 347 6.65 0.49 13.30
C ASN A 347 6.82 -1.03 13.12
N VAL A 348 8.06 -1.51 12.97
CA VAL A 348 8.34 -2.95 12.85
C VAL A 348 8.02 -3.71 14.14
N GLU A 349 8.24 -3.09 15.29
CA GLU A 349 7.92 -3.70 16.59
C GLU A 349 6.43 -3.59 16.90
N GLN A 350 5.81 -2.46 16.62
CA GLN A 350 4.38 -2.24 16.91
C GLN A 350 3.49 -3.27 16.20
N TYR A 351 3.67 -3.52 14.89
CA TYR A 351 2.89 -4.52 14.18
C TYR A 351 3.11 -5.94 14.73
N TYR A 352 4.34 -6.29 15.05
CA TYR A 352 4.63 -7.59 15.67
C TYR A 352 3.90 -7.76 17.01
N ARG A 353 3.92 -6.73 17.88
CA ARG A 353 3.20 -6.76 19.17
C ARG A 353 1.70 -6.83 18.98
N LEU A 354 1.13 -6.08 18.02
CA LEU A 354 -0.31 -6.11 17.71
C LEU A 354 -0.77 -7.54 17.34
N ASN A 355 0.02 -8.28 16.56
CA ASN A 355 -0.30 -9.67 16.21
C ASN A 355 -0.48 -10.59 17.44
N LYS A 356 0.20 -10.29 18.54
CA LYS A 356 0.23 -11.10 19.76
C LYS A 356 -0.73 -10.61 20.84
N ALA A 357 -1.36 -9.44 20.67
CA ALA A 357 -2.32 -8.88 21.60
C ALA A 357 -3.53 -9.83 21.80
N LYS A 358 -4.00 -9.97 23.03
CA LYS A 358 -5.07 -10.92 23.42
C LYS A 358 -6.35 -10.23 23.88
N SER A 359 -6.32 -8.91 24.10
CA SER A 359 -7.45 -8.12 24.53
C SER A 359 -7.44 -6.75 23.89
N PHE A 360 -8.60 -6.06 23.94
CA PHE A 360 -8.73 -4.68 23.46
C PHE A 360 -7.78 -3.72 24.19
N ASP A 361 -7.67 -3.83 25.52
CA ASP A 361 -6.83 -2.95 26.32
C ASP A 361 -5.34 -3.14 25.99
N GLU A 362 -4.88 -4.38 25.83
CA GLU A 362 -3.52 -4.68 25.42
C GLU A 362 -3.23 -4.14 24.03
N TRP A 363 -4.14 -4.38 23.06
CA TRP A 363 -4.02 -3.90 21.71
C TRP A 363 -3.97 -2.37 21.67
N ARG A 364 -4.86 -1.68 22.41
CA ARG A 364 -4.88 -0.23 22.52
C ARG A 364 -3.61 0.34 23.17
N ALA A 365 -3.06 -0.31 24.18
CA ALA A 365 -1.80 0.09 24.79
C ALA A 365 -0.63 0.01 23.81
N ILE A 366 -0.59 -1.02 22.96
CA ILE A 366 0.40 -1.14 21.89
C ILE A 366 0.20 -0.05 20.83
N MET A 367 -1.04 0.26 20.46
CA MET A 367 -1.32 1.39 19.54
C MET A 367 -0.82 2.72 20.08
N ALA A 368 -0.92 2.95 21.38
CA ALA A 368 -0.45 4.17 22.03
C ALA A 368 1.07 4.36 21.99
N THR A 369 1.85 3.36 21.58
CA THR A 369 3.30 3.52 21.36
C THR A 369 3.62 4.37 20.12
N GLN A 370 2.65 4.58 19.23
CA GLN A 370 2.76 5.42 18.02
C GLN A 370 3.98 5.08 17.14
N GLY A 371 4.33 3.82 16.98
CA GLY A 371 5.37 3.37 16.05
C GLY A 371 4.93 3.51 14.59
N VAL A 372 3.67 3.17 14.28
CA VAL A 372 3.07 3.35 12.95
C VAL A 372 2.63 4.80 12.78
N ALA A 373 3.17 5.47 11.76
CA ALA A 373 2.99 6.91 11.59
C ALA A 373 1.59 7.30 11.10
N SER A 374 0.98 6.49 10.22
CA SER A 374 -0.30 6.82 9.61
C SER A 374 -0.98 5.57 9.06
N THR A 375 -2.21 5.31 9.45
CA THR A 375 -3.22 4.43 8.83
C THR A 375 -4.43 4.30 9.75
N ASN A 376 -5.62 4.16 9.23
CA ASN A 376 -6.78 3.78 10.05
C ASN A 376 -6.66 2.30 10.46
N PHE A 377 -7.09 2.00 11.68
CA PHE A 377 -7.34 0.65 12.15
C PHE A 377 -8.83 0.48 12.46
N ILE A 378 -9.46 -0.47 11.79
CA ILE A 378 -10.81 -0.93 12.11
C ILE A 378 -10.65 -2.24 12.87
N TYR A 379 -11.06 -2.23 14.13
CA TYR A 379 -10.84 -3.30 15.11
C TYR A 379 -12.15 -4.04 15.42
N ALA A 380 -12.06 -5.33 15.65
CA ALA A 380 -13.12 -6.14 16.23
C ALA A 380 -12.54 -7.26 17.09
N ASP A 381 -13.31 -7.74 18.08
CA ASP A 381 -12.90 -8.84 18.94
C ASP A 381 -14.03 -9.78 19.38
N ALA A 382 -13.62 -10.92 19.97
CA ALA A 382 -14.51 -11.94 20.49
C ALA A 382 -15.36 -11.46 21.70
N ALA A 383 -14.97 -10.37 22.36
CA ALA A 383 -15.73 -9.77 23.46
C ALA A 383 -16.84 -8.83 22.97
N GLY A 384 -16.92 -8.60 21.65
CA GLY A 384 -17.95 -7.75 21.04
C GLY A 384 -17.54 -6.31 20.85
N ASN A 385 -16.29 -5.94 21.13
CA ASN A 385 -15.82 -4.59 20.88
C ASN A 385 -15.60 -4.37 19.38
N VAL A 386 -15.99 -3.19 18.90
CA VAL A 386 -15.70 -2.68 17.57
C VAL A 386 -15.18 -1.24 17.68
N ALA A 387 -14.13 -0.91 16.94
CA ALA A 387 -13.55 0.43 17.02
C ALA A 387 -12.93 0.89 15.71
N GLN A 388 -12.93 2.21 15.50
CA GLN A 388 -12.07 2.87 14.52
C GLN A 388 -11.05 3.73 15.24
N PHE A 389 -9.77 3.48 14.98
CA PHE A 389 -8.67 4.34 15.39
C PHE A 389 -8.14 5.05 14.14
N TYR A 390 -8.37 6.36 14.07
CA TYR A 390 -7.69 7.20 13.10
C TYR A 390 -6.26 7.41 13.61
N ASN A 391 -5.39 6.44 13.30
CA ASN A 391 -4.02 6.47 13.80
C ASN A 391 -3.17 7.39 12.94
N ALA A 392 -2.64 8.44 13.58
CA ALA A 392 -1.68 9.36 12.99
C ALA A 392 -0.74 9.91 14.06
N ARG A 393 0.54 10.04 13.73
CA ARG A 393 1.53 10.75 14.56
C ARG A 393 1.47 12.23 14.23
N PHE A 394 0.47 12.90 14.75
CA PHE A 394 0.26 14.31 14.49
C PHE A 394 1.43 15.17 14.97
N PRO A 395 2.07 15.96 14.09
CA PRO A 395 3.08 16.92 14.50
C PRO A 395 2.50 17.94 15.48
N LYS A 396 3.28 18.30 16.51
CA LYS A 396 2.91 19.36 17.45
C LYS A 396 3.20 20.72 16.83
N ARG A 397 2.24 21.24 16.08
CA ARG A 397 2.33 22.48 15.31
C ARG A 397 1.91 23.69 16.11
N THR A 398 2.57 24.82 15.87
CA THR A 398 2.22 26.13 16.46
C THR A 398 1.20 26.84 15.59
N ALA A 399 0.24 27.54 16.19
CA ALA A 399 -0.72 28.36 15.45
C ALA A 399 -0.02 29.56 14.78
N GLY A 400 -0.63 30.08 13.70
CA GLY A 400 -0.14 31.25 12.99
C GLY A 400 0.66 30.96 11.71
N PHE A 401 0.86 29.70 11.35
CA PHE A 401 1.45 29.29 10.09
C PHE A 401 0.41 28.55 9.22
N ASP A 402 0.54 28.71 7.90
CA ASP A 402 -0.15 27.85 6.94
C ASP A 402 0.65 26.56 6.76
N TRP A 403 0.29 25.52 7.52
CA TRP A 403 0.98 24.23 7.53
C TRP A 403 0.78 23.43 6.23
N LYS A 404 -0.19 23.79 5.41
CA LYS A 404 -0.37 23.20 4.07
C LYS A 404 0.51 23.87 3.01
N GLY A 405 0.95 25.08 3.27
CA GLY A 405 1.82 25.84 2.38
C GLY A 405 3.30 25.53 2.53
N VAL A 406 4.14 26.36 1.89
CA VAL A 406 5.59 26.33 2.05
C VAL A 406 5.98 27.25 3.22
N LEU A 407 6.59 26.67 4.24
CA LEU A 407 6.94 27.32 5.48
C LEU A 407 8.30 28.05 5.40
N PRO A 408 8.54 29.09 6.23
CA PRO A 408 9.84 29.70 6.35
C PRO A 408 10.82 28.72 7.01
N GLY A 409 11.94 28.43 6.32
CA GLY A 409 12.99 27.52 6.82
C GLY A 409 14.09 28.20 7.64
N ASP A 410 13.96 29.51 7.93
CA ASP A 410 14.97 30.30 8.61
C ASP A 410 14.66 30.54 10.09
N ARG A 411 13.60 29.97 10.64
CA ARG A 411 13.14 30.19 12.02
C ARG A 411 12.62 28.93 12.72
N SER A 412 12.99 28.75 13.96
CA SER A 412 12.62 27.57 14.77
C SER A 412 11.13 27.53 15.15
N GLU A 413 10.43 28.67 15.17
CA GLU A 413 8.98 28.71 15.49
C GLU A 413 8.14 27.94 14.50
N ALA A 414 8.59 27.84 13.24
CA ALA A 414 7.95 27.03 12.20
C ALA A 414 8.36 25.55 12.24
N LEU A 415 9.34 25.16 13.06
CA LEU A 415 9.89 23.81 13.14
C LEU A 415 9.31 23.05 14.33
N TRP A 416 8.40 22.11 14.10
CA TRP A 416 7.96 21.19 15.14
C TRP A 416 9.03 20.14 15.45
N THR A 417 9.13 19.75 16.74
CA THR A 417 10.12 18.79 17.23
C THR A 417 9.50 17.62 17.99
N GLY A 418 8.17 17.60 18.14
CA GLY A 418 7.43 16.57 18.87
C GLY A 418 6.10 16.24 18.21
N TYR A 419 5.39 15.32 18.83
CA TYR A 419 4.11 14.83 18.38
C TYR A 419 3.04 15.01 19.43
N GLU A 420 1.80 15.15 19.02
CA GLU A 420 0.65 15.11 19.91
C GLU A 420 0.50 13.70 20.53
N PRO A 421 -0.04 13.60 21.74
CA PRO A 421 -0.29 12.31 22.37
C PRO A 421 -1.29 11.49 21.56
N PHE A 422 -1.21 10.16 21.63
CA PHE A 422 -2.12 9.25 20.91
C PHE A 422 -3.60 9.59 21.10
N ALA A 423 -3.98 9.98 22.32
CA ALA A 423 -5.35 10.36 22.66
C ALA A 423 -5.86 11.65 21.98
N ALA A 424 -5.00 12.45 21.33
CA ALA A 424 -5.42 13.63 20.59
C ALA A 424 -6.11 13.29 19.24
N GLY A 425 -5.91 12.08 18.73
CA GLY A 425 -6.53 11.63 17.49
C GLY A 425 -7.98 11.18 17.66
N PRO A 426 -8.79 11.17 16.56
CA PRO A 426 -10.15 10.65 16.61
C PRO A 426 -10.17 9.13 16.80
N HIS A 427 -10.71 8.67 17.91
CA HIS A 427 -10.90 7.27 18.22
C HIS A 427 -12.37 7.01 18.54
N LEU A 428 -13.06 6.25 17.69
CA LEU A 428 -14.46 5.86 17.86
C LEU A 428 -14.51 4.42 18.37
N VAL A 429 -14.98 4.24 19.61
CA VAL A 429 -15.00 2.94 20.29
C VAL A 429 -16.43 2.60 20.69
N ASN A 430 -16.91 1.42 20.30
CA ASN A 430 -18.22 0.88 20.65
C ASN A 430 -19.36 1.88 20.45
N PRO A 431 -19.54 2.47 19.24
CA PRO A 431 -20.62 3.42 19.00
C PRO A 431 -21.99 2.76 19.23
N ALA A 432 -22.97 3.54 19.71
CA ALA A 432 -24.33 3.05 19.98
C ALA A 432 -25.00 2.45 18.73
N ALA A 433 -24.60 2.87 17.53
CA ALA A 433 -25.07 2.29 16.27
C ALA A 433 -24.64 0.83 16.05
N GLY A 434 -23.69 0.31 16.82
CA GLY A 434 -23.25 -1.07 16.78
C GLY A 434 -22.39 -1.43 15.55
N TYR A 435 -21.85 -0.47 14.83
CA TYR A 435 -20.89 -0.71 13.76
C TYR A 435 -19.90 0.44 13.59
N VAL A 436 -18.75 0.15 13.02
CA VAL A 436 -17.79 1.12 12.49
C VAL A 436 -17.40 0.72 11.08
N ALA A 437 -17.22 1.70 10.21
CA ALA A 437 -16.89 1.44 8.82
C ALA A 437 -16.09 2.59 8.23
N ASN A 438 -15.11 2.25 7.39
CA ASN A 438 -14.27 3.22 6.70
C ASN A 438 -13.97 2.77 5.27
N ALA A 439 -14.14 3.68 4.34
CA ALA A 439 -13.78 3.53 2.93
C ALA A 439 -12.90 4.71 2.47
N ASN A 440 -11.89 5.04 3.27
CA ASN A 440 -10.94 6.16 3.09
C ASN A 440 -11.60 7.55 3.18
N ASN A 441 -12.64 7.66 3.96
CA ASN A 441 -13.35 8.90 4.26
C ASN A 441 -12.91 9.47 5.60
N THR A 442 -13.36 10.69 5.86
CA THR A 442 -13.18 11.37 7.14
C THR A 442 -13.59 10.48 8.34
N PRO A 443 -12.85 10.52 9.47
CA PRO A 443 -13.20 9.76 10.67
C PRO A 443 -14.49 10.27 11.35
N PHE A 444 -15.01 11.42 10.94
CA PHE A 444 -16.24 12.02 11.45
C PHE A 444 -17.52 11.49 10.77
N ALA A 445 -17.36 10.51 9.86
CA ALA A 445 -18.45 9.81 9.17
C ALA A 445 -18.16 8.30 9.09
N ALA A 446 -17.92 7.67 10.24
CA ALA A 446 -17.52 6.28 10.37
C ALA A 446 -18.60 5.34 10.88
N THR A 447 -19.77 5.86 11.20
CA THR A 447 -20.93 5.13 11.72
C THR A 447 -22.19 5.97 11.46
N SER A 448 -23.35 5.60 12.04
CA SER A 448 -24.58 6.41 12.01
C SER A 448 -24.33 7.84 12.50
N PRO A 449 -24.96 8.85 11.90
CA PRO A 449 -24.71 10.25 12.21
C PRO A 449 -24.78 10.61 13.70
N ALA A 450 -25.74 10.04 14.44
CA ALA A 450 -25.90 10.31 15.87
C ALA A 450 -24.79 9.71 16.76
N SER A 451 -24.02 8.78 16.24
CA SER A 451 -22.94 8.07 16.95
C SER A 451 -21.54 8.48 16.50
N ASN A 452 -21.41 9.37 15.49
CA ASN A 452 -20.14 9.85 15.01
C ASN A 452 -19.46 10.81 16.01
N LEU A 453 -18.13 10.88 15.90
CA LEU A 453 -17.35 11.95 16.51
C LEU A 453 -17.68 13.29 15.84
N ARG A 454 -17.57 14.39 16.58
CA ARG A 454 -17.79 15.74 16.02
C ARG A 454 -16.43 16.35 15.65
N GLU A 455 -16.29 16.80 14.42
CA GLU A 455 -15.07 17.44 13.94
C GLU A 455 -14.63 18.63 14.80
N ALA A 456 -15.61 19.41 15.29
CA ALA A 456 -15.36 20.58 16.14
C ALA A 456 -14.70 20.26 17.50
N ASP A 457 -14.66 19.00 17.91
CA ASP A 457 -13.99 18.58 19.16
C ASP A 457 -12.48 18.38 18.96
N PHE A 458 -11.96 18.49 17.72
CA PHE A 458 -10.56 18.27 17.38
C PHE A 458 -9.89 19.53 16.84
N SER A 459 -8.59 19.68 17.14
CA SER A 459 -7.83 20.83 16.65
C SER A 459 -7.69 20.79 15.12
N PRO A 460 -7.94 21.90 14.41
CA PRO A 460 -7.69 21.98 12.99
C PRO A 460 -6.20 21.82 12.60
N LEU A 461 -5.27 22.01 13.55
CA LEU A 461 -3.83 21.79 13.34
C LEU A 461 -3.47 20.31 13.13
N LEU A 462 -4.39 19.37 13.43
CA LEU A 462 -4.20 17.96 13.14
C LEU A 462 -4.28 17.67 11.62
N GLY A 463 -4.91 18.56 10.84
CA GLY A 463 -4.97 18.43 9.39
C GLY A 463 -5.67 17.15 8.92
N ILE A 464 -6.80 16.82 9.57
CA ILE A 464 -7.60 15.62 9.25
C ILE A 464 -8.44 15.89 8.00
N GLU A 465 -8.51 14.93 7.10
CA GLU A 465 -9.33 15.02 5.89
C GLU A 465 -10.82 15.06 6.19
N SER A 466 -11.58 15.83 5.36
CA SER A 466 -13.03 16.00 5.50
C SER A 466 -13.84 15.42 4.33
N TYR A 467 -13.19 14.86 3.30
CA TYR A 467 -13.88 14.36 2.11
C TYR A 467 -14.61 13.03 2.33
N MET A 468 -15.60 12.78 1.46
CA MET A 468 -16.36 11.53 1.40
C MET A 468 -16.17 10.87 0.02
N THR A 469 -15.80 9.59 0.01
CA THR A 469 -15.76 8.78 -1.20
C THR A 469 -17.17 8.32 -1.57
N ASN A 470 -17.40 7.91 -2.83
CA ASN A 470 -18.69 7.26 -3.18
C ASN A 470 -18.91 6.00 -2.35
N ARG A 471 -17.85 5.20 -2.14
CA ARG A 471 -17.90 3.99 -1.31
C ARG A 471 -18.38 4.28 0.09
N ALA A 472 -17.88 5.36 0.70
CA ALA A 472 -18.27 5.75 2.05
C ALA A 472 -19.73 6.20 2.12
N VAL A 473 -20.19 7.01 1.18
CA VAL A 473 -21.61 7.42 1.12
C VAL A 473 -22.50 6.19 0.92
N ARG A 474 -22.18 5.35 -0.08
CA ARG A 474 -22.96 4.14 -0.38
C ARG A 474 -22.95 3.13 0.77
N MET A 475 -21.83 2.94 1.42
CA MET A 475 -21.67 2.09 2.58
C MET A 475 -22.59 2.52 3.74
N LEU A 476 -22.59 3.81 4.08
CA LEU A 476 -23.46 4.33 5.13
C LEU A 476 -24.95 4.17 4.76
N GLU A 477 -25.34 4.41 3.49
CA GLU A 477 -26.70 4.16 3.01
C GLU A 477 -27.11 2.69 3.24
N LEU A 478 -26.25 1.74 2.94
CA LEU A 478 -26.51 0.30 3.10
C LEU A 478 -26.60 -0.11 4.58
N PHE A 479 -25.69 0.39 5.42
CA PHE A 479 -25.72 0.13 6.86
C PHE A 479 -26.94 0.77 7.54
N GLU A 480 -27.39 1.95 7.11
CA GLU A 480 -28.58 2.59 7.66
C GLU A 480 -29.89 1.91 7.23
N ALA A 481 -29.89 1.30 6.04
CA ALA A 481 -31.05 0.58 5.53
C ALA A 481 -31.33 -0.76 6.24
N ASP A 482 -30.34 -1.33 6.94
CA ASP A 482 -30.44 -2.63 7.60
C ASP A 482 -30.05 -2.55 9.08
N ALA A 483 -31.04 -2.74 9.95
CA ALA A 483 -30.85 -2.67 11.40
C ALA A 483 -30.27 -3.96 12.03
N SER A 484 -30.17 -5.07 11.28
CA SER A 484 -29.80 -6.38 11.80
C SER A 484 -28.98 -7.17 10.78
N ILE A 485 -27.67 -6.96 10.77
CA ILE A 485 -26.76 -7.41 9.74
C ILE A 485 -26.26 -8.82 10.04
N GLY A 486 -26.63 -9.79 9.21
CA GLY A 486 -26.09 -11.15 9.22
C GLY A 486 -24.85 -11.30 8.34
N ARG A 487 -24.43 -12.55 8.15
CA ARG A 487 -23.26 -12.88 7.32
C ARG A 487 -23.51 -12.53 5.85
N ASP A 488 -24.66 -12.94 5.31
CA ASP A 488 -24.96 -12.78 3.87
C ASP A 488 -25.22 -11.31 3.51
N GLU A 489 -25.86 -10.55 4.43
CA GLU A 489 -26.07 -9.11 4.27
C GLU A 489 -24.72 -8.37 4.28
N LEU A 490 -23.79 -8.74 5.17
CA LEU A 490 -22.47 -8.12 5.22
C LEU A 490 -21.64 -8.44 3.97
N ASP A 491 -21.76 -9.67 3.43
CA ASP A 491 -21.15 -10.04 2.14
C ASP A 491 -21.76 -9.20 1.00
N ALA A 492 -23.07 -9.02 0.98
CA ALA A 492 -23.75 -8.21 -0.02
C ALA A 492 -23.32 -6.73 0.05
N ILE A 493 -23.18 -6.16 1.27
CA ILE A 493 -22.63 -4.82 1.47
C ILE A 493 -21.21 -4.72 0.90
N LYS A 494 -20.32 -5.69 1.22
CA LYS A 494 -18.94 -5.67 0.73
C LYS A 494 -18.87 -5.78 -0.79
N MET A 495 -19.75 -6.55 -1.40
CA MET A 495 -19.75 -6.81 -2.84
C MET A 495 -20.68 -5.88 -3.63
N ASP A 496 -21.21 -4.81 -2.98
CA ASP A 496 -22.08 -3.84 -3.65
C ASP A 496 -21.31 -3.10 -4.77
N LYS A 497 -21.95 -3.03 -5.93
CA LYS A 497 -21.42 -2.42 -7.17
C LYS A 497 -22.10 -1.09 -7.47
N GLY A 498 -22.88 -0.61 -6.51
CA GLY A 498 -23.75 0.55 -6.65
C GLY A 498 -23.00 1.87 -6.44
N TYR A 499 -23.57 2.90 -7.03
CA TYR A 499 -23.15 4.29 -6.85
C TYR A 499 -24.26 5.14 -6.24
N SER A 500 -23.91 5.93 -5.24
CA SER A 500 -24.86 6.86 -4.61
C SER A 500 -25.04 8.12 -5.45
N ARG A 501 -26.30 8.52 -5.64
CA ARG A 501 -26.64 9.80 -6.28
C ARG A 501 -26.25 11.01 -5.41
N ALA A 502 -26.05 10.80 -4.12
CA ALA A 502 -25.60 11.83 -3.17
C ALA A 502 -24.06 12.01 -3.17
N SER A 503 -23.32 11.09 -3.79
CA SER A 503 -21.86 11.17 -3.88
C SER A 503 -21.40 12.12 -5.01
N TRP A 504 -20.09 12.27 -5.15
CA TRP A 504 -19.46 12.97 -6.26
C TRP A 504 -19.91 12.43 -7.64
N VAL A 505 -20.20 11.11 -7.73
CA VAL A 505 -20.66 10.48 -8.97
C VAL A 505 -21.99 11.07 -9.42
N GLY A 506 -22.89 11.40 -8.50
CA GLY A 506 -24.14 12.08 -8.83
C GLY A 506 -23.92 13.46 -9.46
N SER A 507 -22.96 14.22 -8.96
CA SER A 507 -22.58 15.52 -9.52
C SER A 507 -21.90 15.37 -10.88
N TRP A 508 -21.04 14.38 -11.02
CA TRP A 508 -20.34 14.07 -12.27
C TRP A 508 -21.33 13.63 -13.38
N MET A 509 -22.24 12.72 -13.07
CA MET A 509 -23.26 12.27 -14.02
C MET A 509 -24.17 13.42 -14.47
N ARG A 510 -24.54 14.33 -13.56
CA ARG A 510 -25.29 15.54 -13.96
C ARG A 510 -24.50 16.42 -14.91
N ALA A 511 -23.21 16.58 -14.70
CA ALA A 511 -22.33 17.35 -15.59
C ALA A 511 -22.26 16.70 -16.99
N LEU A 512 -22.00 15.40 -17.09
CA LEU A 512 -21.96 14.65 -18.35
C LEU A 512 -23.29 14.72 -19.12
N LEU A 513 -24.42 14.53 -18.43
CA LEU A 513 -25.75 14.58 -19.03
C LEU A 513 -26.19 15.99 -19.40
N GLY A 514 -25.57 17.03 -18.85
CA GLY A 514 -25.82 18.43 -19.14
C GLY A 514 -25.02 19.01 -20.32
N VAL A 515 -24.07 18.25 -20.87
CA VAL A 515 -23.26 18.66 -22.01
C VAL A 515 -24.18 18.92 -23.23
N ARG A 516 -23.96 20.04 -23.90
CA ARG A 516 -24.70 20.42 -25.13
C ARG A 516 -23.83 20.19 -26.37
N ASP A 517 -23.72 18.94 -26.75
CA ASP A 517 -22.98 18.50 -27.92
C ASP A 517 -23.79 17.42 -28.65
N PRO A 518 -24.27 17.71 -29.89
CA PRO A 518 -25.06 16.76 -30.67
C PRO A 518 -24.35 15.41 -30.93
N GLU A 519 -23.00 15.42 -31.04
CA GLU A 519 -22.21 14.22 -31.27
C GLU A 519 -22.21 13.27 -30.04
N LEU A 520 -22.52 13.78 -28.87
CA LEU A 520 -22.59 13.04 -27.62
C LEU A 520 -24.01 12.63 -27.21
N ALA A 521 -25.02 12.98 -28.01
CA ALA A 521 -26.43 12.77 -27.70
C ALA A 521 -26.78 11.28 -27.50
N GLU A 522 -26.21 10.39 -28.31
CA GLU A 522 -26.40 8.92 -28.19
C GLU A 522 -25.82 8.38 -26.88
N ALA A 523 -24.59 8.78 -26.55
CA ALA A 523 -23.96 8.39 -25.30
C ALA A 523 -24.75 8.88 -24.08
N GLN A 524 -25.23 10.12 -24.11
CA GLN A 524 -26.08 10.67 -23.06
C GLN A 524 -27.42 9.95 -22.95
N ALA A 525 -28.04 9.56 -24.07
CA ALA A 525 -29.27 8.79 -24.08
C ALA A 525 -29.05 7.43 -23.42
N LEU A 526 -27.96 6.74 -23.73
CA LEU A 526 -27.61 5.48 -23.12
C LEU A 526 -27.29 5.65 -21.62
N LEU A 527 -26.49 6.65 -21.22
CA LEU A 527 -26.19 6.93 -19.79
C LEU A 527 -27.44 7.24 -18.95
N ARG A 528 -28.52 7.81 -19.54
CA ARG A 528 -29.78 8.03 -18.83
C ARG A 528 -30.50 6.71 -18.47
N THR A 529 -30.20 5.60 -19.14
CA THR A 529 -30.76 4.29 -18.84
C THR A 529 -29.97 3.52 -17.78
N TRP A 530 -28.78 4.04 -17.37
CA TRP A 530 -27.98 3.39 -16.36
C TRP A 530 -28.66 3.35 -15.00
N ASP A 531 -28.72 2.18 -14.37
CA ASP A 531 -29.37 1.91 -13.10
C ASP A 531 -28.49 2.21 -11.87
N TRP A 532 -27.34 2.83 -12.07
CA TRP A 532 -26.35 3.20 -11.06
C TRP A 532 -25.60 2.02 -10.45
N THR A 533 -25.56 0.89 -11.13
CA THR A 533 -24.72 -0.24 -10.75
C THR A 533 -23.79 -0.64 -11.91
N LEU A 534 -22.68 -1.31 -11.58
CA LEU A 534 -21.78 -1.90 -12.55
C LEU A 534 -21.75 -3.43 -12.37
N ASP A 535 -22.92 -4.05 -12.44
CA ASP A 535 -23.09 -5.49 -12.22
C ASP A 535 -23.09 -6.32 -13.52
N GLY A 536 -22.95 -5.67 -14.67
CA GLY A 536 -22.86 -6.27 -15.99
C GLY A 536 -24.21 -6.67 -16.60
N ARG A 537 -25.32 -6.25 -16.00
CA ARG A 537 -26.68 -6.55 -16.48
C ARG A 537 -27.26 -5.44 -17.36
N GLY A 538 -26.83 -4.18 -17.11
CA GLY A 538 -27.29 -3.01 -17.83
C GLY A 538 -26.57 -2.83 -19.18
N ALA A 539 -27.33 -2.45 -20.21
CA ALA A 539 -26.74 -2.12 -21.52
C ALA A 539 -25.80 -0.89 -21.46
N ALA A 540 -26.00 -0.02 -20.46
CA ALA A 540 -25.19 1.18 -20.25
C ALA A 540 -23.93 0.93 -19.42
N ASP A 541 -23.75 -0.23 -18.78
CA ASP A 541 -22.70 -0.48 -17.77
C ASP A 541 -21.29 -0.25 -18.31
N GLY A 542 -21.00 -0.68 -19.54
CA GLY A 542 -19.68 -0.49 -20.15
C GLY A 542 -19.34 0.99 -20.36
N LEU A 543 -20.30 1.75 -20.91
CA LEU A 543 -20.15 3.20 -21.07
C LEU A 543 -20.08 3.92 -19.72
N ALA A 544 -20.93 3.53 -18.75
CA ALA A 544 -20.97 4.11 -17.43
C ALA A 544 -19.67 3.86 -16.64
N ALA A 545 -19.09 2.66 -16.75
CA ALA A 545 -17.81 2.33 -16.12
C ALA A 545 -16.70 3.28 -16.58
N LEU A 546 -16.56 3.46 -17.90
CA LEU A 546 -15.59 4.40 -18.46
C LEU A 546 -15.89 5.86 -18.08
N ALA A 547 -17.16 6.27 -18.12
CA ALA A 547 -17.59 7.61 -17.75
C ALA A 547 -17.33 7.92 -16.26
N VAL A 548 -17.62 6.99 -15.34
CA VAL A 548 -17.29 7.14 -13.92
C VAL A 548 -15.78 7.15 -13.73
N GLY A 549 -15.06 6.24 -14.40
CA GLY A 549 -13.59 6.17 -14.34
C GLY A 549 -12.92 7.48 -14.73
N ALA A 550 -13.47 8.20 -15.73
CA ALA A 550 -12.94 9.48 -16.21
C ALA A 550 -12.99 10.61 -15.15
N GLY A 551 -13.94 10.54 -14.21
CA GLY A 551 -14.07 11.52 -13.11
C GLY A 551 -13.47 11.03 -11.77
N ALA A 552 -13.15 9.73 -11.66
CA ALA A 552 -12.89 9.09 -10.38
C ALA A 552 -11.71 9.70 -9.62
N ARG A 553 -10.61 9.99 -10.31
CA ARG A 553 -9.39 10.55 -9.68
C ARG A 553 -9.65 11.86 -8.94
N ALA A 554 -10.43 12.76 -9.54
CA ALA A 554 -10.78 14.05 -8.93
C ALA A 554 -11.92 13.88 -7.90
N GLY A 555 -13.00 13.18 -8.29
CA GLY A 555 -14.20 13.04 -7.48
C GLY A 555 -13.98 12.31 -6.17
N TYR A 556 -13.16 11.27 -6.18
CA TYR A 556 -12.75 10.51 -4.99
C TYR A 556 -12.22 11.38 -3.83
N ARG A 557 -11.66 12.55 -4.12
CA ARG A 557 -11.03 13.45 -3.14
C ARG A 557 -11.67 14.82 -3.02
N GLY A 558 -12.84 14.98 -3.61
CA GLY A 558 -13.53 16.27 -3.59
C GLY A 558 -12.82 17.36 -4.37
N GLN A 559 -11.93 16.99 -5.32
CA GLN A 559 -11.26 17.91 -6.21
C GLN A 559 -12.20 18.39 -7.33
N PRO A 560 -11.92 19.54 -7.98
CA PRO A 560 -12.65 19.97 -9.15
C PRO A 560 -12.69 18.88 -10.22
N LEU A 561 -13.91 18.52 -10.65
CA LEU A 561 -14.10 17.51 -11.69
C LEU A 561 -13.55 17.99 -13.04
N PRO A 562 -13.04 17.09 -13.90
CA PRO A 562 -12.48 17.44 -15.19
C PRO A 562 -13.57 17.95 -16.16
N ASP A 563 -13.16 18.45 -17.33
CA ASP A 563 -14.11 18.90 -18.35
C ASP A 563 -14.99 17.74 -18.84
N PRO A 564 -16.33 17.81 -18.64
CA PRO A 564 -17.23 16.72 -18.99
C PRO A 564 -17.33 16.48 -20.51
N VAL A 565 -17.12 17.52 -21.34
CA VAL A 565 -17.17 17.39 -22.81
C VAL A 565 -15.95 16.59 -23.29
N GLU A 566 -14.77 17.00 -22.85
CA GLU A 566 -13.51 16.31 -23.18
C GLU A 566 -13.57 14.84 -22.78
N LYS A 567 -13.96 14.57 -21.52
CA LYS A 567 -13.96 13.20 -20.99
C LYS A 567 -15.03 12.32 -21.64
N LEU A 568 -16.21 12.85 -21.93
CA LEU A 568 -17.23 12.04 -22.61
C LEU A 568 -16.85 11.75 -24.07
N ARG A 569 -16.22 12.72 -24.77
CA ARG A 569 -15.68 12.49 -26.12
C ARG A 569 -14.58 11.41 -26.14
N ASP A 570 -13.66 11.44 -25.17
CA ASP A 570 -12.61 10.42 -25.01
C ASP A 570 -13.23 9.03 -24.84
N VAL A 571 -14.21 8.88 -23.96
CA VAL A 571 -14.91 7.61 -23.72
C VAL A 571 -15.65 7.12 -24.96
N VAL A 572 -16.41 8.00 -25.64
CA VAL A 572 -17.12 7.70 -26.90
C VAL A 572 -16.13 7.30 -27.99
N GLY A 573 -15.03 8.03 -28.12
CA GLY A 573 -13.96 7.75 -29.08
C GLY A 573 -13.33 6.37 -28.87
N PHE A 574 -13.02 6.03 -27.63
CA PHE A 574 -12.48 4.72 -27.26
C PHE A 574 -13.44 3.58 -27.65
N LEU A 575 -14.72 3.65 -27.24
CA LEU A 575 -15.71 2.61 -27.56
C LEU A 575 -15.97 2.49 -29.05
N THR A 576 -16.10 3.61 -29.75
CA THR A 576 -16.33 3.64 -31.20
C THR A 576 -15.14 3.05 -31.96
N LYS A 577 -13.92 3.46 -31.59
CA LYS A 577 -12.67 2.98 -32.22
C LYS A 577 -12.52 1.46 -32.11
N HIS A 578 -12.77 0.90 -30.93
CA HIS A 578 -12.47 -0.51 -30.66
C HIS A 578 -13.66 -1.45 -30.85
N HIS A 579 -14.89 -0.97 -30.66
CA HIS A 579 -16.09 -1.81 -30.64
C HIS A 579 -17.15 -1.39 -31.65
N GLY A 580 -17.06 -0.22 -32.28
CA GLY A 580 -18.03 0.28 -33.25
C GLY A 580 -19.42 0.59 -32.67
N ARG A 581 -19.58 0.57 -31.32
CA ARG A 581 -20.84 0.77 -30.60
C ARG A 581 -20.58 1.28 -29.18
N LEU A 582 -21.59 1.90 -28.55
CA LEU A 582 -21.48 2.45 -27.19
C LEU A 582 -22.00 1.51 -26.10
N ASP A 583 -22.95 0.64 -26.42
CA ASP A 583 -23.60 -0.31 -25.50
C ASP A 583 -22.82 -1.65 -25.39
N VAL A 584 -21.50 -1.54 -25.22
CA VAL A 584 -20.62 -2.69 -25.05
C VAL A 584 -20.86 -3.31 -23.67
N PRO A 585 -21.14 -4.63 -23.58
CA PRO A 585 -21.34 -5.29 -22.29
C PRO A 585 -20.11 -5.14 -21.39
N LEU A 586 -20.31 -4.76 -20.12
CA LEU A 586 -19.20 -4.54 -19.18
C LEU A 586 -18.27 -5.76 -19.06
N GLY A 587 -18.80 -6.98 -19.05
CA GLY A 587 -17.99 -8.22 -18.99
C GLY A 587 -17.19 -8.52 -20.26
N ALA A 588 -17.47 -7.85 -21.39
CA ALA A 588 -16.62 -7.89 -22.57
C ALA A 588 -15.43 -6.92 -22.46
N LEU A 589 -15.63 -5.79 -21.73
CA LEU A 589 -14.62 -4.78 -21.50
C LEU A 589 -13.71 -5.12 -20.32
N LEU A 590 -14.31 -5.26 -19.11
CA LEU A 590 -13.58 -5.34 -17.84
C LEU A 590 -13.27 -6.79 -17.47
N ARG A 591 -11.98 -7.08 -17.32
CA ARG A 591 -11.52 -8.46 -17.16
C ARG A 591 -10.40 -8.58 -16.11
N VAL A 592 -10.40 -9.71 -15.43
CA VAL A 592 -9.23 -10.24 -14.72
C VAL A 592 -8.43 -11.07 -15.71
N GLU A 593 -7.21 -10.66 -15.99
CA GLU A 593 -6.32 -11.35 -16.92
C GLU A 593 -5.09 -11.90 -16.18
N ARG A 594 -4.87 -13.24 -16.26
CA ARG A 594 -3.72 -13.89 -15.65
C ARG A 594 -3.35 -15.19 -16.35
N GLY A 595 -2.22 -15.20 -17.09
CA GLY A 595 -1.84 -16.34 -17.93
C GLY A 595 -2.89 -16.61 -18.99
N GLU A 596 -3.44 -17.81 -19.00
CA GLU A 596 -4.54 -18.19 -19.91
C GLU A 596 -5.93 -17.76 -19.41
N ALA A 597 -6.03 -17.34 -18.14
CA ALA A 597 -7.29 -16.90 -17.57
C ALA A 597 -7.63 -15.48 -18.03
N SER A 598 -8.79 -15.33 -18.68
CA SER A 598 -9.40 -14.05 -19.01
C SER A 598 -10.87 -14.12 -18.60
N LEU A 599 -11.18 -13.56 -17.42
CA LEU A 599 -12.48 -13.71 -16.77
C LEU A 599 -13.19 -12.37 -16.67
N PRO A 600 -14.50 -12.26 -17.00
CA PRO A 600 -15.24 -11.03 -16.75
C PRO A 600 -15.32 -10.77 -15.26
N VAL A 601 -15.17 -9.49 -14.88
CA VAL A 601 -15.33 -9.03 -13.50
C VAL A 601 -16.24 -7.81 -13.48
N PHE A 602 -16.98 -7.63 -12.38
CA PHE A 602 -17.94 -6.54 -12.21
C PHE A 602 -17.57 -5.71 -10.97
N GLY A 603 -18.03 -4.47 -10.95
CA GLY A 603 -17.62 -3.43 -10.04
C GLY A 603 -16.92 -2.31 -10.77
N GLY A 604 -16.33 -1.36 -10.05
CA GLY A 604 -15.66 -0.23 -10.71
C GLY A 604 -14.99 0.73 -9.75
N PRO A 605 -14.44 1.84 -10.28
CA PRO A 605 -13.75 2.84 -9.49
C PRO A 605 -14.66 3.44 -8.44
N ASP A 606 -14.17 3.47 -7.18
CA ASP A 606 -14.89 4.00 -6.02
C ASP A 606 -16.25 3.34 -5.74
N ALA A 607 -16.49 2.10 -6.22
CA ALA A 607 -17.57 1.22 -5.74
C ALA A 607 -17.07 0.39 -4.56
N LEU A 608 -17.95 -0.16 -3.71
CA LEU A 608 -17.56 -1.07 -2.63
C LEU A 608 -16.92 -2.35 -3.18
N ARG A 609 -17.40 -2.86 -4.31
CA ARG A 609 -16.68 -3.80 -5.16
C ARG A 609 -15.74 -3.00 -6.05
N ALA A 610 -14.61 -2.58 -5.49
CA ALA A 610 -13.66 -1.71 -6.18
C ALA A 610 -12.81 -2.50 -7.17
N ILE A 611 -12.93 -2.17 -8.44
CA ILE A 611 -12.07 -2.66 -9.52
C ILE A 611 -11.59 -1.45 -10.31
N TYR A 612 -10.27 -1.25 -10.33
CA TYR A 612 -9.63 -0.26 -11.19
C TYR A 612 -8.92 -0.99 -12.32
N TRP A 613 -8.58 -0.28 -13.38
CA TRP A 613 -8.05 -0.89 -14.59
C TRP A 613 -7.15 0.07 -15.38
N GLU A 614 -6.34 -0.52 -16.22
CA GLU A 614 -5.70 0.17 -17.33
C GLU A 614 -6.46 -0.10 -18.64
N ARG A 615 -6.52 0.92 -19.52
CA ARG A 615 -7.06 0.75 -20.88
C ARG A 615 -6.00 0.08 -21.75
N ASP A 616 -6.34 -1.05 -22.31
CA ASP A 616 -5.52 -1.69 -23.35
C ASP A 616 -5.90 -1.09 -24.73
N GLU A 617 -5.11 -0.16 -25.20
CA GLU A 617 -5.30 0.53 -26.48
C GLU A 617 -5.08 -0.41 -27.69
N ALA A 618 -4.55 -1.60 -27.52
CA ALA A 618 -4.42 -2.59 -28.59
C ALA A 618 -5.70 -3.44 -28.76
N THR A 619 -6.33 -3.82 -27.64
CA THR A 619 -7.49 -4.73 -27.64
C THR A 619 -8.82 -4.02 -27.38
N GLY A 620 -8.81 -2.77 -26.88
CA GLY A 620 -10.01 -2.08 -26.44
C GLY A 620 -10.61 -2.63 -25.15
N ARG A 621 -9.83 -3.38 -24.34
CA ARG A 621 -10.24 -3.93 -23.06
C ARG A 621 -9.79 -3.06 -21.89
N LEU A 622 -10.36 -3.36 -20.76
CA LEU A 622 -10.01 -2.79 -19.45
C LEU A 622 -9.42 -3.95 -18.61
N ALA A 623 -8.11 -3.95 -18.47
CA ALA A 623 -7.41 -4.94 -17.64
C ALA A 623 -7.43 -4.51 -16.18
N GLY A 624 -8.09 -5.27 -15.31
CA GLY A 624 -8.07 -5.03 -13.87
C GLY A 624 -6.64 -5.18 -13.33
N ASP A 625 -6.20 -4.20 -12.54
CA ASP A 625 -4.83 -4.12 -12.02
C ASP A 625 -4.74 -3.73 -10.55
N THR A 626 -5.79 -3.12 -10.02
CA THR A 626 -5.82 -2.54 -8.67
C THR A 626 -7.26 -2.59 -8.11
N GLY A 627 -7.42 -2.40 -6.82
CA GLY A 627 -8.70 -2.41 -6.14
C GLY A 627 -8.83 -3.59 -5.19
N ASP A 628 -10.00 -4.21 -5.14
CA ASP A 628 -10.18 -5.44 -4.38
C ASP A 628 -9.08 -6.43 -4.75
N SER A 629 -8.34 -6.88 -3.75
CA SER A 629 -7.25 -7.84 -3.94
C SER A 629 -7.36 -8.97 -2.92
N TYR A 630 -6.78 -8.81 -1.74
CA TYR A 630 -7.05 -9.71 -0.62
C TYR A 630 -8.31 -9.26 0.13
N ILE A 631 -9.31 -10.14 0.23
CA ILE A 631 -10.53 -9.92 0.99
C ILE A 631 -10.61 -11.01 2.05
N MET A 632 -10.79 -10.64 3.33
CA MET A 632 -11.01 -11.58 4.42
C MET A 632 -12.25 -11.16 5.21
N MET A 633 -13.12 -12.15 5.45
CA MET A 633 -14.30 -12.02 6.31
C MET A 633 -14.05 -12.81 7.60
N VAL A 634 -14.08 -12.14 8.73
CA VAL A 634 -13.84 -12.74 10.05
C VAL A 634 -15.10 -12.66 10.89
N GLU A 635 -15.36 -13.70 11.64
CA GLU A 635 -16.52 -13.79 12.52
C GLU A 635 -16.13 -14.46 13.83
N TRP A 636 -16.48 -13.84 14.95
CA TRP A 636 -16.47 -14.44 16.28
C TRP A 636 -17.91 -14.70 16.68
N ASP A 637 -18.28 -15.97 16.83
CA ASP A 637 -19.62 -16.36 17.26
C ASP A 637 -19.90 -15.98 18.72
N ARG A 638 -21.12 -16.20 19.20
CA ARG A 638 -21.54 -15.89 20.59
C ARG A 638 -20.71 -16.61 21.66
N THR A 639 -19.97 -17.65 21.29
CA THR A 639 -19.08 -18.38 22.20
C THR A 639 -17.65 -17.85 22.17
N GLY A 640 -17.37 -16.85 21.32
CA GLY A 640 -16.04 -16.29 21.07
C GLY A 640 -15.17 -17.13 20.12
N ARG A 641 -15.73 -18.17 19.48
CA ARG A 641 -15.00 -18.96 18.50
C ARG A 641 -14.87 -18.19 17.20
N VAL A 642 -13.63 -18.11 16.70
CA VAL A 642 -13.35 -17.46 15.42
C VAL A 642 -13.53 -18.40 14.24
N ALA A 643 -14.09 -17.88 13.17
CA ALA A 643 -14.07 -18.47 11.82
C ALA A 643 -13.78 -17.39 10.81
N SER A 644 -13.01 -17.71 9.77
CA SER A 644 -12.72 -16.77 8.70
C SER A 644 -12.69 -17.44 7.33
N ARG A 645 -12.87 -16.61 6.31
CA ARG A 645 -12.85 -16.98 4.89
C ARG A 645 -12.21 -15.85 4.10
N SER A 646 -11.54 -16.18 3.02
CA SER A 646 -10.79 -15.20 2.24
C SER A 646 -10.84 -15.51 0.74
N VAL A 647 -10.43 -14.54 -0.04
CA VAL A 647 -10.16 -14.71 -1.48
C VAL A 647 -9.06 -13.74 -1.89
N HIS A 648 -8.20 -14.21 -2.79
CA HIS A 648 -7.19 -13.41 -3.48
C HIS A 648 -7.58 -13.28 -4.96
N GLN A 649 -7.24 -12.15 -5.62
CA GLN A 649 -7.61 -11.91 -7.02
C GLN A 649 -7.00 -12.91 -8.00
N PHE A 650 -5.84 -13.49 -7.67
CA PHE A 650 -5.15 -14.47 -8.50
C PHE A 650 -5.01 -15.82 -7.78
N GLY A 651 -4.07 -15.94 -6.89
CA GLY A 651 -3.72 -17.15 -6.13
C GLY A 651 -2.52 -16.88 -5.22
N ALA A 652 -2.05 -17.89 -4.49
CA ALA A 652 -0.95 -17.76 -3.54
C ALA A 652 0.41 -17.50 -4.20
N ALA A 653 0.61 -17.93 -5.46
CA ALA A 653 1.87 -17.84 -6.20
C ALA A 653 1.72 -16.97 -7.46
N SER A 654 1.26 -15.73 -7.28
CA SER A 654 0.82 -14.84 -8.36
C SER A 654 1.93 -14.38 -9.32
N THR A 655 3.21 -14.59 -9.01
CA THR A 655 4.35 -14.31 -9.91
C THR A 655 5.02 -15.56 -10.47
N ARG A 656 4.43 -16.75 -10.26
CA ARG A 656 4.97 -18.05 -10.73
C ARG A 656 4.05 -18.68 -11.79
N PRO A 657 4.20 -18.37 -13.09
CA PRO A 657 3.32 -18.86 -14.14
C PRO A 657 3.21 -20.40 -14.23
N GLY A 658 4.27 -21.13 -13.79
CA GLY A 658 4.26 -22.59 -13.75
C GLY A 658 3.57 -23.19 -12.51
N SER A 659 3.13 -22.39 -11.56
CA SER A 659 2.42 -22.85 -10.38
C SER A 659 0.93 -23.05 -10.67
N LYS A 660 0.34 -24.14 -10.13
CA LYS A 660 -1.12 -24.31 -10.16
C LYS A 660 -1.86 -23.20 -9.37
N HIS A 661 -1.15 -22.51 -8.46
CA HIS A 661 -1.67 -21.41 -7.65
C HIS A 661 -1.38 -20.03 -8.25
N TYR A 662 -1.06 -19.98 -9.55
CA TYR A 662 -0.84 -18.73 -10.28
C TYR A 662 -2.12 -17.91 -10.45
N ALA A 663 -3.26 -18.59 -10.71
CA ALA A 663 -4.55 -17.96 -10.96
C ALA A 663 -5.75 -18.79 -10.46
N ASP A 664 -5.54 -19.76 -9.58
CA ASP A 664 -6.60 -20.71 -9.17
C ASP A 664 -7.70 -20.08 -8.33
N GLN A 665 -7.47 -18.95 -7.67
CA GLN A 665 -8.50 -18.20 -6.94
C GLN A 665 -9.23 -17.17 -7.82
N ALA A 666 -8.74 -16.83 -9.01
CA ALA A 666 -9.42 -15.87 -9.90
C ALA A 666 -10.88 -16.25 -10.22
N PRO A 667 -11.24 -17.52 -10.45
CA PRO A 667 -12.64 -17.92 -10.60
C PRO A 667 -13.51 -17.70 -9.37
N LEU A 668 -12.96 -17.79 -8.15
CA LEU A 668 -13.66 -17.46 -6.91
C LEU A 668 -13.85 -15.95 -6.82
N PHE A 669 -12.79 -15.18 -7.06
CA PHE A 669 -12.76 -13.72 -6.97
C PHE A 669 -13.81 -13.07 -7.89
N VAL A 670 -13.89 -13.48 -9.17
CA VAL A 670 -14.87 -12.91 -10.11
C VAL A 670 -16.30 -13.34 -9.83
N ARG A 671 -16.49 -14.49 -9.14
CA ARG A 671 -17.81 -14.99 -8.70
C ARG A 671 -18.17 -14.56 -7.30
N GLU A 672 -17.34 -13.72 -6.65
CA GLU A 672 -17.57 -13.21 -5.30
C GLU A 672 -17.73 -14.34 -4.27
N ARG A 673 -16.91 -15.37 -4.42
CA ARG A 673 -16.88 -16.54 -3.54
C ARG A 673 -15.59 -16.54 -2.72
N TYR A 674 -15.69 -17.10 -1.55
CA TYR A 674 -14.58 -17.21 -0.59
C TYR A 674 -14.20 -18.67 -0.37
N LYS A 675 -12.92 -18.92 -0.11
CA LYS A 675 -12.44 -20.16 0.47
C LYS A 675 -12.37 -20.05 1.98
N PRO A 676 -12.47 -21.16 2.75
CA PRO A 676 -12.22 -21.13 4.18
C PRO A 676 -10.76 -20.81 4.49
N VAL A 677 -10.51 -20.15 5.61
CA VAL A 677 -9.19 -20.04 6.23
C VAL A 677 -9.12 -21.11 7.33
N TRP A 678 -8.29 -22.11 7.14
CA TRP A 678 -8.11 -23.20 8.13
C TRP A 678 -7.17 -22.75 9.25
N PHE A 679 -7.67 -21.83 10.08
CA PHE A 679 -6.88 -21.24 11.17
C PHE A 679 -6.55 -22.24 12.28
N ASP A 680 -7.47 -23.18 12.58
CA ASP A 680 -7.19 -24.25 13.52
C ASP A 680 -6.33 -25.35 12.86
N PRO A 681 -5.17 -25.73 13.44
CA PRO A 681 -4.34 -26.80 12.87
C PRO A 681 -5.05 -28.14 12.72
N ALA A 682 -6.05 -28.44 13.55
CA ALA A 682 -6.83 -29.68 13.42
C ALA A 682 -7.74 -29.63 12.20
N ALA A 683 -8.35 -28.47 11.91
CA ALA A 683 -9.16 -28.26 10.73
C ALA A 683 -8.32 -28.22 9.44
N LEU A 684 -7.07 -27.78 9.52
CA LEU A 684 -6.15 -27.76 8.38
C LEU A 684 -5.77 -29.16 7.89
N ARG A 685 -5.59 -30.14 8.79
CA ARG A 685 -5.00 -31.46 8.49
C ARG A 685 -5.54 -32.14 7.22
N PRO A 686 -6.87 -32.24 6.99
CA PRO A 686 -7.41 -32.90 5.78
C PRO A 686 -7.20 -32.08 4.51
N HIS A 687 -6.74 -30.84 4.60
CA HIS A 687 -6.58 -29.89 3.49
C HIS A 687 -5.12 -29.61 3.14
N VAL A 688 -4.16 -30.25 3.83
CA VAL A 688 -2.72 -30.10 3.54
C VAL A 688 -2.40 -30.79 2.22
N ALA A 689 -1.95 -30.00 1.26
CA ALA A 689 -1.52 -30.49 -0.06
C ALA A 689 -0.01 -30.83 -0.09
N ARG A 690 0.81 -30.11 0.69
CA ARG A 690 2.26 -30.32 0.78
C ARG A 690 2.74 -29.88 2.16
N GLU A 691 3.67 -30.65 2.74
CA GLU A 691 4.34 -30.29 4.00
C GLU A 691 5.84 -30.51 3.87
N TYR A 692 6.65 -29.59 4.43
CA TYR A 692 8.09 -29.64 4.32
C TYR A 692 8.77 -28.77 5.39
N ARG A 693 10.10 -28.93 5.49
CA ARG A 693 11.03 -28.08 6.26
C ARG A 693 12.01 -27.41 5.31
N PRO A 694 12.21 -26.09 5.35
CA PRO A 694 13.13 -25.34 4.48
C PRO A 694 14.61 -25.74 4.59
#